data_de1aa956deb029985c598c723349641a
#
_entry.id   de1aa956deb029985c598c723349641a
#
_cell.length_a   1.000
_cell.length_b   1.000
_cell.length_c   1.000
_cell.angle_alpha   90.00
_cell.angle_beta   90.00
_cell.angle_gamma   90.00
#
_symmetry.space_group_name_H-M   'P 1'
#
loop_
_entity.id
_entity.type
_entity.pdbx_description
1 polymer ?
#
loop_
_entity_poly.entity_id
_entity_poly.type
_entity_poly.pdbx_seq_one_letter_code
_entity_poly.pdbx_strand_id
1 'polypeptide(L)'
;MKPMGFPKRFRWWIVAVLAVLLGLPVLPMAAWFAWEMPPLHKWYLMAYLDSTERAKEPGATTEVRWLFKTAPGRQHILVTDRDVVSSSDRNQPIRLSQRAIDDGWRGVEMSPPQQVNSAELEQFLQEDFYGGNGFWWVMEEPAAEAFGFLLIAIVPVLALKGKFASRAKREQRHGRRTKGPELLSLLRWNRRTEADGIQLRLRSENAWLNRLGKFLPGWANPSFRIRRDLEASHILLMGDTGSGKSSAIRQILRQIAERGETAIVYDPALEFTPEFYSPERGDLILNPLDTRCPYWGLGDEITRDETAMTIAAAFLPEKEYEKEFFTDGPRRILAHLLKRKPQPRDIVRMMSNPSQIEASVQGTPLAALLDPAAPAQRSGVLASLNMVADSLELLPEWEHTRPTFATREWYDERKRWVFLTSQSSYREKILPLHSVWLDLFILRMMGYCDDPYVKPVWFVLDELASLNKLPQLHTAVTENRKHGNPVVMGFQGRSQLEKRYGQDAETMLSQPATKIFFKTSEPRAAKWISEAIGEIEVERLKESRSMGLLRSKKSFTMEIATKPLVMPSEIAGLEPLHGYIKQGNLVVPAQFPYLKSKAKQPGFIERTIPVTAPRSTPQPVSHATPAPPAVDHLEVPKKPVKKQADFGPFSKQRAVNEEISDWDESKWIE
;
A
#
# COMPACT_ATOMS: atom_id res chain seq x y z
N MET A 1 -37.50 27.07 11.80
CA MET A 1 -36.20 26.40 12.00
C MET A 1 -36.15 25.85 13.43
N LYS A 2 -36.32 24.54 13.60
CA LYS A 2 -36.16 23.91 14.92
C LYS A 2 -34.65 23.90 15.24
N PRO A 3 -34.24 24.29 16.46
CA PRO A 3 -32.84 24.17 16.85
C PRO A 3 -32.45 22.70 16.74
N MET A 4 -31.29 22.43 16.11
CA MET A 4 -30.72 21.09 16.06
C MET A 4 -30.48 20.59 17.49
N GLY A 5 -31.47 19.87 18.03
CA GLY A 5 -31.29 19.16 19.28
C GLY A 5 -30.28 18.07 19.11
N PHE A 6 -29.31 18.00 20.01
CA PHE A 6 -28.41 16.87 20.11
C PHE A 6 -29.21 15.56 20.05
N PRO A 7 -28.76 14.55 19.28
CA PRO A 7 -29.47 13.29 19.18
C PRO A 7 -29.70 12.73 20.60
N LYS A 8 -30.91 12.24 20.87
CA LYS A 8 -31.32 11.74 22.21
C LYS A 8 -30.30 10.78 22.84
N ARG A 9 -29.62 9.99 22.05
CA ARG A 9 -28.51 9.09 22.50
C ARG A 9 -27.33 9.85 23.09
N PHE A 10 -27.01 11.07 22.63
CA PHE A 10 -25.90 11.88 23.17
C PHE A 10 -26.24 12.45 24.56
N ARG A 11 -27.50 12.77 24.86
CA ARG A 11 -27.92 13.23 26.19
C ARG A 11 -27.81 12.13 27.25
N TRP A 12 -28.20 10.90 26.92
CA TRP A 12 -28.08 9.76 27.84
C TRP A 12 -26.64 9.39 28.14
N TRP A 13 -25.76 9.54 27.14
CA TRP A 13 -24.34 9.27 27.35
C TRP A 13 -23.69 10.32 28.29
N ILE A 14 -24.05 11.60 28.18
CA ILE A 14 -23.60 12.65 29.11
C ILE A 14 -24.10 12.35 30.52
N VAL A 15 -25.37 11.98 30.67
CA VAL A 15 -25.95 11.61 31.96
C VAL A 15 -25.24 10.39 32.56
N ALA A 16 -24.97 9.38 31.75
CA ALA A 16 -24.23 8.19 32.19
C ALA A 16 -22.79 8.52 32.62
N VAL A 17 -22.09 9.36 31.86
CA VAL A 17 -20.72 9.82 32.22
C VAL A 17 -20.72 10.65 33.48
N LEU A 18 -21.73 11.57 33.66
CA LEU A 18 -21.88 12.35 34.88
C LEU A 18 -22.21 11.45 36.07
N ALA A 19 -23.05 10.46 35.91
CA ALA A 19 -23.39 9.50 36.95
C ALA A 19 -22.16 8.68 37.37
N VAL A 20 -21.35 8.26 36.40
CA VAL A 20 -20.08 7.54 36.68
C VAL A 20 -19.08 8.47 37.38
N LEU A 21 -18.94 9.71 36.92
CA LEU A 21 -18.03 10.70 37.53
C LEU A 21 -18.43 11.08 38.94
N LEU A 22 -19.72 11.17 39.23
CA LEU A 22 -20.26 11.44 40.57
C LEU A 22 -20.19 10.20 41.47
N GLY A 23 -20.35 9.02 40.92
CA GLY A 23 -20.30 7.76 41.66
C GLY A 23 -18.90 7.25 41.96
N LEU A 24 -17.91 7.57 41.09
CA LEU A 24 -16.54 7.12 41.24
C LEU A 24 -15.85 7.55 42.57
N PRO A 25 -15.99 8.79 43.05
CA PRO A 25 -15.43 9.20 44.34
C PRO A 25 -16.15 8.61 45.56
N VAL A 26 -17.44 8.23 45.39
CA VAL A 26 -18.20 7.64 46.49
C VAL A 26 -17.72 6.22 46.80
N LEU A 27 -17.22 5.46 45.83
CA LEU A 27 -16.74 4.10 46.04
C LEU A 27 -15.49 4.02 46.98
N PRO A 28 -14.42 4.77 46.74
CA PRO A 28 -13.28 4.75 47.65
C PRO A 28 -13.62 5.32 49.06
N MET A 29 -14.47 6.36 49.14
CA MET A 29 -14.96 6.86 50.43
C MET A 29 -15.77 5.82 51.19
N ALA A 30 -16.68 5.09 50.50
CA ALA A 30 -17.43 4.00 51.10
C ALA A 30 -16.53 2.82 51.52
N ALA A 31 -15.54 2.49 50.71
CA ALA A 31 -14.57 1.44 51.02
C ALA A 31 -13.70 1.83 52.23
N TRP A 32 -13.21 3.07 52.26
CA TRP A 32 -12.46 3.58 53.38
C TRP A 32 -13.27 3.54 54.68
N PHE A 33 -14.53 4.03 54.63
CA PHE A 33 -15.45 3.97 55.77
C PHE A 33 -15.72 2.54 56.26
N ALA A 34 -15.87 1.60 55.31
CA ALA A 34 -16.18 0.20 55.63
C ALA A 34 -14.97 -0.55 56.20
N TRP A 35 -13.78 -0.38 55.62
CA TRP A 35 -12.64 -1.25 55.89
C TRP A 35 -11.47 -0.56 56.58
N GLU A 36 -11.20 0.72 56.31
CA GLU A 36 -10.01 1.40 56.80
C GLU A 36 -10.28 2.27 58.05
N MET A 37 -11.48 2.86 58.16
CA MET A 37 -11.82 3.70 59.30
C MET A 37 -11.79 2.87 60.59
N PRO A 38 -11.03 3.31 61.59
CA PRO A 38 -10.99 2.61 62.88
C PRO A 38 -12.37 2.43 63.50
N PRO A 39 -12.71 1.28 64.07
CA PRO A 39 -14.07 1.03 64.61
C PRO A 39 -14.50 2.06 65.68
N LEU A 40 -13.58 2.54 66.46
CA LEU A 40 -13.79 3.56 67.48
C LEU A 40 -14.20 4.91 66.89
N HIS A 41 -13.56 5.31 65.78
CA HIS A 41 -13.91 6.52 65.03
C HIS A 41 -15.34 6.45 64.45
N LYS A 42 -15.83 5.27 64.11
CA LYS A 42 -17.24 5.08 63.67
C LYS A 42 -18.18 5.38 64.79
N TRP A 43 -17.90 4.96 66.02
CA TRP A 43 -18.77 5.25 67.17
C TRP A 43 -18.75 6.72 67.52
N TYR A 44 -17.61 7.40 67.53
CA TYR A 44 -17.55 8.85 67.74
C TYR A 44 -18.28 9.61 66.64
N LEU A 45 -18.17 9.16 65.37
CA LEU A 45 -18.91 9.77 64.27
C LEU A 45 -20.41 9.61 64.48
N MET A 46 -20.88 8.43 64.86
CA MET A 46 -22.29 8.20 65.13
C MET A 46 -22.79 9.05 66.29
N ALA A 47 -22.03 9.12 67.39
CA ALA A 47 -22.30 9.97 68.53
C ALA A 47 -22.37 11.47 68.14
N TYR A 48 -21.44 11.92 67.30
CA TYR A 48 -21.44 13.30 66.79
C TYR A 48 -22.67 13.59 65.91
N LEU A 49 -23.01 12.73 64.99
CA LEU A 49 -24.18 12.90 64.13
C LEU A 49 -25.48 12.88 64.92
N ASP A 50 -25.60 12.01 65.90
CA ASP A 50 -26.78 11.92 66.75
C ASP A 50 -26.91 13.15 67.66
N SER A 51 -25.81 13.62 68.26
CA SER A 51 -25.83 14.85 69.11
C SER A 51 -26.15 16.11 68.27
N THR A 52 -25.57 16.24 67.04
CA THR A 52 -25.81 17.36 66.12
C THR A 52 -27.29 17.39 65.65
N GLU A 53 -27.89 16.21 65.41
CA GLU A 53 -29.29 16.13 65.01
C GLU A 53 -30.22 16.55 66.17
N ARG A 54 -29.95 16.07 67.37
CA ARG A 54 -30.76 16.37 68.56
C ARG A 54 -30.51 17.78 69.09
N ALA A 55 -29.32 18.33 68.95
CA ALA A 55 -28.99 19.70 69.41
C ALA A 55 -29.81 20.80 68.68
N LYS A 56 -30.49 20.46 67.61
CA LYS A 56 -31.46 21.37 66.92
C LYS A 56 -32.67 21.67 67.75
N GLU A 57 -32.99 20.85 68.74
CA GLU A 57 -34.11 21.06 69.65
C GLU A 57 -33.56 21.59 71.00
N PRO A 58 -34.02 22.76 71.48
CA PRO A 58 -33.54 23.33 72.71
C PRO A 58 -33.82 22.41 73.92
N GLY A 59 -32.78 22.04 74.66
CA GLY A 59 -32.89 21.20 75.85
C GLY A 59 -32.95 19.70 75.58
N ALA A 60 -32.74 19.28 74.35
CA ALA A 60 -32.65 17.85 74.01
C ALA A 60 -31.46 17.18 74.71
N THR A 61 -31.68 15.97 75.19
CA THR A 61 -30.63 15.14 75.82
C THR A 61 -30.35 13.89 75.03
N THR A 62 -29.06 13.47 75.04
CA THR A 62 -28.59 12.23 74.41
C THR A 62 -28.11 11.29 75.52
N GLU A 63 -28.59 10.07 75.49
CA GLU A 63 -28.08 9.02 76.38
C GLU A 63 -26.72 8.55 75.97
N VAL A 64 -25.72 8.62 76.81
CA VAL A 64 -24.34 8.27 76.58
C VAL A 64 -23.85 7.26 77.58
N ARG A 65 -22.92 6.40 77.12
CA ARG A 65 -22.18 5.46 77.96
C ARG A 65 -20.71 5.55 77.65
N TRP A 66 -19.84 5.41 78.68
CA TRP A 66 -18.43 5.45 78.53
C TRP A 66 -17.86 4.05 78.47
N LEU A 67 -16.99 3.77 77.49
CA LEU A 67 -16.16 2.58 77.39
C LEU A 67 -14.73 2.95 77.81
N PHE A 68 -14.09 2.08 78.57
CA PHE A 68 -12.77 2.34 79.12
C PHE A 68 -11.73 1.41 78.46
N LYS A 69 -10.56 2.00 78.11
CA LYS A 69 -9.40 1.22 77.67
C LYS A 69 -8.56 0.82 78.90
N THR A 70 -8.36 -0.49 79.05
CA THR A 70 -7.54 -1.04 80.11
C THR A 70 -6.06 -1.10 79.73
N ALA A 71 -5.30 -0.09 80.11
CA ALA A 71 -3.82 0.05 80.20
C ALA A 71 -3.07 0.38 78.85
N PRO A 72 -1.88 1.07 78.94
CA PRO A 72 -1.54 2.01 79.95
C PRO A 72 -2.03 3.43 79.60
N GLY A 73 -2.69 4.04 80.55
CA GLY A 73 -3.42 5.29 80.38
C GLY A 73 -4.89 5.04 80.11
N ARG A 74 -5.77 5.32 81.05
CA ARG A 74 -7.23 5.18 80.88
C ARG A 74 -7.68 6.16 79.82
N GLN A 75 -8.00 5.65 78.63
CA GLN A 75 -8.73 6.37 77.59
C GLN A 75 -10.18 5.95 77.65
N HIS A 76 -11.09 6.88 77.45
CA HIS A 76 -12.52 6.64 77.41
C HIS A 76 -13.04 6.90 76.04
N ILE A 77 -13.99 6.11 75.58
CA ILE A 77 -14.79 6.41 74.39
C ILE A 77 -16.27 6.50 74.77
N LEU A 78 -16.95 7.39 74.09
CA LEU A 78 -18.35 7.63 74.26
C LEU A 78 -19.17 6.87 73.24
N VAL A 79 -20.24 6.25 73.69
CA VAL A 79 -21.18 5.48 72.86
C VAL A 79 -22.58 6.00 73.11
N THR A 80 -23.34 6.23 72.03
CA THR A 80 -24.73 6.69 72.10
C THR A 80 -25.73 5.56 72.11
N ASP A 81 -26.96 5.85 72.46
CA ASP A 81 -28.09 4.91 72.46
C ASP A 81 -28.27 4.16 71.14
N ARG A 82 -28.01 4.84 69.98
CA ARG A 82 -28.14 4.22 68.67
C ARG A 82 -27.18 3.07 68.45
N ASP A 83 -26.00 3.15 68.98
CA ASP A 83 -25.02 2.09 68.88
C ASP A 83 -25.35 0.88 69.75
N VAL A 84 -26.05 1.10 70.82
CA VAL A 84 -26.48 0.05 71.78
C VAL A 84 -27.78 -0.60 71.34
N VAL A 85 -28.67 0.09 70.65
CA VAL A 85 -30.00 -0.43 70.22
C VAL A 85 -29.94 -1.39 69.04
N SER A 86 -28.81 -1.40 68.33
CA SER A 86 -28.60 -2.42 67.28
C SER A 86 -28.35 -3.85 67.81
N SER A 87 -28.12 -4.02 69.11
CA SER A 87 -28.14 -5.30 69.79
C SER A 87 -29.48 -5.45 70.51
N SER A 88 -30.22 -6.50 70.21
CA SER A 88 -31.56 -6.77 70.72
C SER A 88 -31.62 -6.96 72.26
N ASP A 89 -30.56 -6.72 72.94
CA ASP A 89 -30.42 -6.88 74.40
C ASP A 89 -29.57 -5.73 74.99
N ARG A 90 -30.24 -4.74 75.62
CA ARG A 90 -29.61 -3.57 76.21
C ARG A 90 -28.59 -3.89 77.31
N ASN A 91 -28.46 -5.12 77.74
CA ASN A 91 -27.54 -5.59 78.77
C ASN A 91 -26.36 -6.42 78.26
N GLN A 92 -26.26 -6.62 76.92
CA GLN A 92 -25.11 -7.35 76.36
C GLN A 92 -23.93 -6.39 76.15
N PRO A 93 -22.68 -6.83 76.45
CA PRO A 93 -21.49 -6.02 76.20
C PRO A 93 -21.35 -5.80 74.69
N ILE A 94 -21.02 -4.57 74.29
CA ILE A 94 -20.75 -4.23 72.92
C ILE A 94 -19.64 -5.16 72.38
N ARG A 95 -19.92 -5.86 71.28
CA ARG A 95 -18.92 -6.72 70.66
C ARG A 95 -17.86 -5.82 69.94
N LEU A 96 -16.69 -5.72 70.51
CA LEU A 96 -15.57 -5.08 69.87
C LEU A 96 -15.11 -5.88 68.65
N SER A 97 -14.76 -5.17 67.54
CA SER A 97 -14.09 -5.78 66.41
C SER A 97 -12.72 -6.30 66.81
N GLN A 98 -12.18 -7.31 66.09
CA GLN A 98 -10.87 -7.84 66.35
C GLN A 98 -9.79 -6.75 66.34
N ARG A 99 -9.92 -5.77 65.38
CA ARG A 99 -9.00 -4.63 65.27
C ARG A 99 -9.05 -3.71 66.52
N ALA A 100 -10.22 -3.48 67.10
CA ALA A 100 -10.33 -2.71 68.30
C ALA A 100 -9.70 -3.43 69.49
N ILE A 101 -9.79 -4.75 69.51
CA ILE A 101 -9.14 -5.62 70.55
C ILE A 101 -7.63 -5.53 70.36
N ASP A 102 -7.11 -5.60 69.16
CA ASP A 102 -5.70 -5.51 68.80
C ASP A 102 -5.14 -4.12 69.19
N ASP A 103 -5.92 -3.04 69.03
CA ASP A 103 -5.60 -1.70 69.51
C ASP A 103 -5.67 -1.55 71.06
N GLY A 104 -5.94 -2.60 71.78
CA GLY A 104 -5.89 -2.65 73.25
C GLY A 104 -7.22 -2.24 73.92
N TRP A 105 -8.32 -2.12 73.18
CA TRP A 105 -9.66 -1.94 73.75
C TRP A 105 -10.20 -3.29 74.19
N ARG A 106 -10.20 -3.50 75.51
CA ARG A 106 -10.82 -4.68 76.09
C ARG A 106 -12.11 -4.22 76.73
N GLY A 107 -13.24 -4.44 75.96
CA GLY A 107 -14.53 -4.04 76.48
C GLY A 107 -14.83 -4.76 77.75
N VAL A 108 -15.15 -4.02 78.82
CA VAL A 108 -16.19 -4.50 79.71
C VAL A 108 -16.57 -3.60 80.89
N GLU A 109 -16.02 -2.45 81.03
CA GLU A 109 -16.66 -1.52 81.99
C GLU A 109 -17.43 -0.45 81.18
N MET A 110 -18.70 -0.66 80.90
CA MET A 110 -19.57 0.43 80.49
C MET A 110 -20.03 1.19 81.76
N SER A 111 -19.98 2.50 81.68
CA SER A 111 -20.66 3.32 82.69
C SER A 111 -22.16 3.11 82.61
N PRO A 112 -22.91 3.30 83.72
CA PRO A 112 -24.35 3.41 83.62
C PRO A 112 -24.75 4.51 82.64
N PRO A 113 -25.93 4.37 81.98
CA PRO A 113 -26.39 5.38 81.00
C PRO A 113 -26.53 6.75 81.69
N GLN A 114 -26.00 7.75 81.05
CA GLN A 114 -26.07 9.15 81.51
C GLN A 114 -26.77 9.99 80.44
N GLN A 115 -27.70 10.83 80.87
CA GLN A 115 -28.35 11.82 80.00
C GLN A 115 -27.53 13.09 79.98
N VAL A 116 -26.94 13.42 78.85
CA VAL A 116 -26.13 14.61 78.63
C VAL A 116 -26.84 15.56 77.69
N ASN A 117 -26.72 16.87 77.87
CA ASN A 117 -27.25 17.84 76.93
C ASN A 117 -26.60 17.65 75.57
N SER A 118 -27.45 17.50 74.54
CA SER A 118 -26.96 17.19 73.16
C SER A 118 -26.03 18.28 72.62
N ALA A 119 -26.24 19.54 72.93
CA ALA A 119 -25.38 20.65 72.49
C ALA A 119 -24.01 20.64 73.23
N GLU A 120 -23.97 20.31 74.49
CA GLU A 120 -22.71 20.16 75.26
C GLU A 120 -21.92 18.94 74.79
N LEU A 121 -22.64 17.86 74.43
CA LEU A 121 -22.00 16.65 73.87
C LEU A 121 -21.43 16.93 72.49
N GLU A 122 -22.13 17.64 71.61
CA GLU A 122 -21.61 18.05 70.31
C GLU A 122 -20.35 18.89 70.45
N GLN A 123 -20.37 19.88 71.33
CA GLN A 123 -19.19 20.73 71.59
C GLN A 123 -18.02 19.93 72.16
N PHE A 124 -18.25 19.03 73.10
CA PHE A 124 -17.23 18.15 73.68
C PHE A 124 -16.61 17.24 72.57
N LEU A 125 -17.42 16.63 71.73
CA LEU A 125 -16.93 15.77 70.66
C LEU A 125 -16.15 16.57 69.61
N GLN A 126 -16.57 17.79 69.35
CA GLN A 126 -15.89 18.68 68.41
C GLN A 126 -14.52 19.14 68.94
N GLU A 127 -14.43 19.47 70.20
CA GLU A 127 -13.18 19.97 70.83
C GLU A 127 -12.23 18.83 71.17
N ASP A 128 -12.68 17.79 71.84
CA ASP A 128 -11.84 16.73 72.36
C ASP A 128 -11.47 15.65 71.32
N PHE A 129 -12.39 15.32 70.45
CA PHE A 129 -12.19 14.24 69.50
C PHE A 129 -11.76 14.73 68.14
N TYR A 130 -12.38 15.77 67.64
CA TYR A 130 -12.04 16.33 66.32
C TYR A 130 -11.07 17.53 66.39
N GLY A 131 -10.56 17.86 67.57
CA GLY A 131 -9.55 18.92 67.76
C GLY A 131 -10.00 20.29 67.28
N GLY A 132 -11.28 20.60 67.37
CA GLY A 132 -11.91 21.83 66.88
C GLY A 132 -12.14 21.88 65.37
N ASN A 133 -11.65 20.89 64.59
CA ASN A 133 -11.79 20.89 63.12
C ASN A 133 -13.08 20.28 62.62
N GLY A 134 -13.85 19.67 63.50
CA GLY A 134 -15.12 19.04 63.19
C GLY A 134 -15.02 17.82 62.26
N PHE A 135 -16.13 17.42 61.71
CA PHE A 135 -16.29 16.24 60.84
C PHE A 135 -15.35 16.22 59.60
N TRP A 136 -14.99 17.38 59.07
CA TRP A 136 -14.12 17.49 57.91
C TRP A 136 -12.71 16.94 58.11
N TRP A 137 -12.18 17.01 59.31
CA TRP A 137 -10.87 16.46 59.61
C TRP A 137 -10.79 14.95 59.41
N VAL A 138 -11.89 14.24 59.75
CA VAL A 138 -11.96 12.78 59.51
C VAL A 138 -12.11 12.43 58.03
N MET A 139 -12.60 13.36 57.25
CA MET A 139 -12.86 13.19 55.82
C MET A 139 -11.70 13.67 54.95
N GLU A 140 -10.63 14.25 55.50
CA GLU A 140 -9.54 14.81 54.71
C GLU A 140 -8.79 13.74 53.93
N GLU A 141 -8.45 12.62 54.54
CA GLU A 141 -7.74 11.52 53.90
C GLU A 141 -8.56 10.83 52.82
N PRO A 142 -9.81 10.34 53.08
CA PRO A 142 -10.62 9.73 52.04
C PRO A 142 -11.06 10.71 50.95
N ALA A 143 -11.14 12.00 51.25
CA ALA A 143 -11.47 13.03 50.25
C ALA A 143 -10.27 13.22 49.29
N ALA A 144 -9.04 13.18 49.74
CA ALA A 144 -7.83 13.30 48.95
C ALA A 144 -7.72 12.11 47.95
N GLU A 145 -7.98 10.88 48.42
CA GLU A 145 -8.01 9.69 47.55
C GLU A 145 -9.13 9.77 46.55
N ALA A 146 -10.34 10.13 46.95
CA ALA A 146 -11.49 10.28 46.04
C ALA A 146 -11.23 11.35 44.99
N PHE A 147 -10.55 12.43 45.33
CA PHE A 147 -10.12 13.47 44.38
C PHE A 147 -9.06 12.94 43.40
N GLY A 148 -8.12 12.12 43.84
CA GLY A 148 -7.15 11.44 43.00
C GLY A 148 -7.84 10.54 41.94
N PHE A 149 -8.79 9.71 42.36
CA PHE A 149 -9.60 8.89 41.43
C PHE A 149 -10.42 9.74 40.44
N LEU A 150 -10.97 10.88 40.89
CA LEU A 150 -11.69 11.81 40.04
C LEU A 150 -10.80 12.38 38.94
N LEU A 151 -9.57 12.79 39.28
CA LEU A 151 -8.60 13.29 38.30
C LEU A 151 -8.24 12.23 37.27
N ILE A 152 -8.00 10.99 37.68
CA ILE A 152 -7.72 9.86 36.78
C ILE A 152 -8.91 9.62 35.83
N ALA A 153 -10.13 9.75 36.31
CA ALA A 153 -11.35 9.58 35.48
C ALA A 153 -11.61 10.76 34.54
N ILE A 154 -11.28 11.99 34.92
CA ILE A 154 -11.48 13.19 34.12
C ILE A 154 -10.56 13.22 32.88
N VAL A 155 -9.29 12.75 32.99
CA VAL A 155 -8.31 12.78 31.90
C VAL A 155 -8.83 12.07 30.62
N PRO A 156 -9.31 10.81 30.66
CA PRO A 156 -9.86 10.16 29.48
C PRO A 156 -11.12 10.85 28.93
N VAL A 157 -11.97 11.42 29.79
CA VAL A 157 -13.17 12.17 29.37
C VAL A 157 -12.80 13.44 28.62
N LEU A 158 -11.82 14.21 29.13
CA LEU A 158 -11.32 15.40 28.45
C LEU A 158 -10.62 15.05 27.12
N ALA A 159 -9.86 13.96 27.09
CA ALA A 159 -9.24 13.45 25.86
C ALA A 159 -10.28 13.04 24.81
N LEU A 160 -11.33 12.38 25.22
CA LEU A 160 -12.47 12.03 24.33
C LEU A 160 -13.20 13.30 23.86
N LYS A 161 -13.51 14.24 24.75
CA LYS A 161 -14.12 15.53 24.40
C LYS A 161 -13.26 16.32 23.42
N GLY A 162 -11.94 16.33 23.62
CA GLY A 162 -10.98 16.93 22.70
C GLY A 162 -11.02 16.27 21.32
N LYS A 163 -11.09 14.94 21.24
CA LYS A 163 -11.26 14.20 19.96
C LYS A 163 -12.59 14.50 19.27
N PHE A 164 -13.69 14.57 20.00
CA PHE A 164 -15.01 14.91 19.44
C PHE A 164 -15.07 16.37 18.97
N ALA A 165 -14.55 17.31 19.77
CA ALA A 165 -14.49 18.71 19.39
C ALA A 165 -13.56 18.94 18.17
N SER A 166 -12.43 18.24 18.09
CA SER A 166 -11.54 18.31 16.94
C SER A 166 -12.17 17.70 15.68
N ARG A 167 -12.96 16.63 15.82
CA ARG A 167 -13.70 16.02 14.72
C ARG A 167 -14.80 16.98 14.21
N ALA A 168 -15.62 17.54 15.09
CA ALA A 168 -16.64 18.52 14.73
C ALA A 168 -16.03 19.77 14.07
N LYS A 169 -14.91 20.27 14.60
CA LYS A 169 -14.18 21.42 14.05
C LYS A 169 -13.53 21.09 12.69
N ARG A 170 -13.10 19.86 12.49
CA ARG A 170 -12.60 19.37 11.20
C ARG A 170 -13.73 19.20 10.18
N GLU A 171 -14.88 18.66 10.59
CA GLU A 171 -16.07 18.56 9.74
C GLU A 171 -16.61 19.95 9.35
N GLN A 172 -16.56 20.93 10.22
CA GLN A 172 -16.90 22.34 9.91
C GLN A 172 -15.91 22.96 8.91
N ARG A 173 -14.58 22.71 9.03
CA ARG A 173 -13.57 23.28 8.15
C ARG A 173 -13.51 22.58 6.79
N HIS A 174 -13.62 21.26 6.75
CA HIS A 174 -13.40 20.45 5.54
C HIS A 174 -14.70 19.93 4.92
N GLY A 175 -15.85 20.13 5.58
CA GLY A 175 -17.15 19.62 5.19
C GLY A 175 -17.33 18.14 5.58
N ARG A 176 -18.59 17.68 5.52
CA ARG A 176 -18.98 16.29 5.78
C ARG A 176 -19.05 15.54 4.47
N ARG A 177 -18.29 14.44 4.33
CA ARG A 177 -18.40 13.55 3.19
C ARG A 177 -19.77 12.87 3.15
N THR A 178 -20.46 12.92 2.01
CA THR A 178 -21.75 12.27 1.75
C THR A 178 -21.59 11.04 0.88
N LYS A 179 -20.85 11.14 -0.23
CA LYS A 179 -20.64 10.05 -1.18
C LYS A 179 -19.17 9.97 -1.62
N GLY A 180 -18.82 8.91 -2.37
CA GLY A 180 -17.50 8.67 -2.95
C GLY A 180 -16.63 7.70 -2.16
N PRO A 181 -15.35 7.54 -2.55
CA PRO A 181 -14.41 6.63 -1.90
C PRO A 181 -14.08 7.06 -0.47
N GLU A 182 -13.75 6.08 0.38
CA GLU A 182 -13.45 6.29 1.80
C GLU A 182 -11.96 6.14 2.09
N LEU A 183 -11.35 7.18 2.69
CA LEU A 183 -10.01 7.08 3.23
C LEU A 183 -10.06 6.40 4.60
N LEU A 184 -9.53 5.20 4.69
CA LEU A 184 -9.53 4.39 5.91
C LEU A 184 -8.16 4.35 6.55
N SER A 185 -8.11 4.35 7.87
CA SER A 185 -6.92 3.91 8.56
C SER A 185 -6.76 2.39 8.42
N LEU A 186 -5.51 1.91 8.42
CA LEU A 186 -5.19 0.50 8.28
C LEU A 186 -5.90 -0.40 9.32
N LEU A 187 -6.04 0.08 10.57
CA LEU A 187 -6.78 -0.65 11.61
C LEU A 187 -8.27 -0.84 11.27
N ARG A 188 -8.89 0.17 10.64
CA ARG A 188 -10.28 0.05 10.19
C ARG A 188 -10.41 -0.88 9.00
N TRP A 189 -9.45 -0.85 8.09
CA TRP A 189 -9.37 -1.77 6.97
C TRP A 189 -9.34 -3.22 7.47
N ASN A 190 -8.39 -3.56 8.34
CA ASN A 190 -8.20 -4.91 8.85
C ASN A 190 -9.37 -5.43 9.71
N ARG A 191 -10.19 -4.52 10.27
CA ARG A 191 -11.43 -4.91 10.97
C ARG A 191 -12.60 -5.22 10.03
N ARG A 192 -12.58 -4.66 8.81
CA ARG A 192 -13.64 -4.85 7.80
C ARG A 192 -13.35 -5.99 6.84
N THR A 193 -12.10 -6.37 6.71
CA THR A 193 -11.63 -7.39 5.77
C THR A 193 -11.03 -8.56 6.54
N GLU A 194 -11.73 -9.67 6.52
CA GLU A 194 -11.11 -10.97 6.79
C GLU A 194 -10.30 -11.33 5.56
N ALA A 195 -8.98 -11.25 5.65
CA ALA A 195 -8.11 -11.43 4.52
C ALA A 195 -6.99 -12.41 4.87
N ASP A 196 -6.91 -13.45 4.09
CA ASP A 196 -5.99 -14.59 4.18
C ASP A 196 -4.94 -14.63 3.07
N GLY A 197 -4.96 -13.64 2.18
CA GLY A 197 -4.05 -13.52 1.05
C GLY A 197 -2.74 -12.81 1.39
N ILE A 198 -2.14 -12.15 0.37
CA ILE A 198 -0.89 -11.40 0.50
C ILE A 198 -1.01 -10.28 1.54
N GLN A 199 -0.01 -10.19 2.40
CA GLN A 199 0.07 -9.18 3.45
C GLN A 199 1.23 -8.23 3.18
N LEU A 200 0.91 -6.96 2.94
CA LEU A 200 1.92 -5.92 2.77
C LEU A 200 2.20 -5.27 4.14
N ARG A 201 3.37 -5.51 4.69
CA ARG A 201 3.82 -4.87 5.94
C ARG A 201 4.00 -3.39 5.71
N LEU A 202 3.41 -2.58 6.58
CA LEU A 202 3.48 -1.14 6.54
C LEU A 202 4.14 -0.62 7.83
N ARG A 203 4.65 0.61 7.80
CA ARG A 203 5.09 1.30 9.01
C ARG A 203 3.91 2.03 9.63
N SER A 204 3.89 2.13 10.96
CA SER A 204 2.93 3.00 11.66
C SER A 204 3.40 4.45 11.57
N GLU A 205 2.47 5.39 11.38
CA GLU A 205 2.75 6.83 11.46
C GLU A 205 3.28 7.25 12.85
N ASN A 206 2.98 6.47 13.90
CA ASN A 206 3.43 6.75 15.26
C ASN A 206 4.79 6.12 15.53
N ALA A 207 5.82 6.95 15.65
CA ALA A 207 7.20 6.52 15.91
C ALA A 207 7.36 5.64 17.18
N TRP A 208 6.54 5.89 18.22
CA TRP A 208 6.57 5.10 19.45
C TRP A 208 6.02 3.68 19.25
N LEU A 209 4.96 3.51 18.42
CA LEU A 209 4.45 2.18 18.06
C LEU A 209 5.48 1.39 17.28
N ASN A 210 6.23 2.04 16.38
CA ASN A 210 7.33 1.40 15.66
C ASN A 210 8.47 0.95 16.60
N ARG A 211 8.70 1.67 17.71
CA ARG A 211 9.66 1.26 18.76
C ARG A 211 9.13 0.08 19.59
N LEU A 212 7.87 0.14 20.00
CA LEU A 212 7.21 -0.96 20.74
C LEU A 212 7.18 -2.26 19.93
N GLY A 213 7.04 -2.18 18.61
CA GLY A 213 7.00 -3.33 17.72
C GLY A 213 8.29 -4.12 17.63
N LYS A 214 9.39 -3.55 18.06
CA LYS A 214 10.63 -4.31 18.25
C LYS A 214 10.51 -5.32 19.41
N PHE A 215 9.67 -5.01 20.39
CA PHE A 215 9.48 -5.83 21.61
C PHE A 215 8.21 -6.70 21.55
N LEU A 216 7.21 -6.30 20.75
CA LEU A 216 5.94 -6.99 20.59
C LEU A 216 5.60 -7.18 19.10
N PRO A 217 6.14 -8.21 18.43
CA PRO A 217 6.10 -8.36 16.98
C PRO A 217 4.71 -8.63 16.38
N GLY A 218 3.65 -8.71 17.07
CA GLY A 218 2.28 -8.81 16.53
C GLY A 218 1.52 -7.47 16.49
N TRP A 219 1.88 -6.52 17.36
CA TRP A 219 1.10 -5.28 17.58
C TRP A 219 1.60 -4.08 16.79
N ALA A 220 2.84 -4.09 16.34
CA ALA A 220 3.50 -2.91 15.84
C ALA A 220 3.91 -2.95 14.37
N ASN A 221 3.70 -4.05 13.66
CA ASN A 221 3.84 -4.12 12.21
C ASN A 221 2.46 -4.29 11.57
N PRO A 222 1.72 -3.20 11.44
CA PRO A 222 0.43 -3.25 10.79
C PRO A 222 0.62 -3.71 9.34
N SER A 223 -0.10 -4.73 8.91
CA SER A 223 -0.09 -5.21 7.54
C SER A 223 -1.40 -4.88 6.83
N PHE A 224 -1.30 -4.39 5.60
CA PHE A 224 -2.45 -4.34 4.70
C PHE A 224 -2.67 -5.74 4.15
N ARG A 225 -3.87 -6.27 4.35
CA ARG A 225 -4.21 -7.63 3.94
C ARG A 225 -5.05 -7.60 2.68
N ILE A 226 -4.63 -8.34 1.66
CA ILE A 226 -5.40 -8.59 0.44
C ILE A 226 -6.18 -9.90 0.64
N ARG A 227 -7.41 -9.96 0.20
CA ARG A 227 -8.19 -11.20 0.21
C ARG A 227 -7.64 -12.15 -0.85
N ARG A 228 -7.59 -13.44 -0.53
CA ARG A 228 -7.03 -14.45 -1.44
C ARG A 228 -7.80 -14.56 -2.78
N ASP A 229 -9.12 -14.42 -2.72
CA ASP A 229 -9.97 -14.40 -3.92
C ASP A 229 -9.74 -13.19 -4.83
N LEU A 230 -9.14 -12.11 -4.30
CA LEU A 230 -8.80 -10.91 -5.06
C LEU A 230 -7.35 -10.91 -5.59
N GLU A 231 -6.51 -11.86 -5.19
CA GLU A 231 -5.14 -11.99 -5.74
C GLU A 231 -5.19 -12.22 -7.25
N ALA A 232 -6.03 -13.15 -7.71
CA ALA A 232 -6.23 -13.42 -9.13
C ALA A 232 -6.86 -12.25 -9.91
N SER A 233 -7.38 -11.24 -9.21
CA SER A 233 -7.89 -10.00 -9.81
C SER A 233 -6.80 -8.95 -10.00
N HIS A 234 -5.54 -9.34 -9.99
CA HIS A 234 -4.34 -8.59 -10.31
C HIS A 234 -4.00 -7.43 -9.37
N ILE A 235 -2.73 -7.05 -9.38
CA ILE A 235 -2.15 -5.98 -8.56
C ILE A 235 -1.41 -5.00 -9.47
N LEU A 236 -1.72 -3.72 -9.35
CA LEU A 236 -1.04 -2.62 -10.04
C LEU A 236 -0.16 -1.85 -9.06
N LEU A 237 1.09 -1.59 -9.44
CA LEU A 237 2.00 -0.69 -8.72
C LEU A 237 2.44 0.43 -9.65
N MET A 238 2.18 1.68 -9.27
CA MET A 238 2.55 2.84 -10.07
C MET A 238 3.33 3.86 -9.26
N GLY A 239 4.42 4.37 -9.83
CA GLY A 239 5.25 5.42 -9.21
C GLY A 239 6.64 5.49 -9.81
N ASP A 240 7.35 6.56 -9.54
CA ASP A 240 8.71 6.81 -10.05
C ASP A 240 9.74 5.79 -9.55
N THR A 241 10.93 5.81 -10.16
CA THR A 241 12.08 5.05 -9.67
C THR A 241 12.42 5.45 -8.23
N GLY A 242 12.68 4.46 -7.36
CA GLY A 242 12.98 4.70 -5.94
C GLY A 242 11.76 5.06 -5.07
N SER A 243 10.55 5.14 -5.63
CA SER A 243 9.34 5.47 -4.87
C SER A 243 8.90 4.40 -3.86
N GLY A 244 9.33 3.12 -4.05
CA GLY A 244 9.00 2.01 -3.14
C GLY A 244 8.39 0.78 -3.82
N LYS A 245 8.20 0.77 -5.15
CA LYS A 245 7.67 -0.37 -5.90
C LYS A 245 8.39 -1.67 -5.59
N SER A 246 9.71 -1.69 -5.73
CA SER A 246 10.53 -2.88 -5.50
C SER A 246 10.43 -3.41 -4.06
N SER A 247 10.21 -2.53 -3.07
CA SER A 247 9.98 -2.96 -1.68
C SER A 247 8.64 -3.67 -1.52
N ALA A 248 7.60 -3.23 -2.22
CA ALA A 248 6.30 -3.91 -2.23
C ALA A 248 6.36 -5.24 -2.98
N ILE A 249 6.95 -5.27 -4.19
CA ILE A 249 7.13 -6.49 -4.99
C ILE A 249 7.94 -7.53 -4.22
N ARG A 250 9.01 -7.11 -3.54
CA ARG A 250 9.83 -8.02 -2.72
C ARG A 250 9.04 -8.67 -1.58
N GLN A 251 8.10 -7.95 -0.96
CA GLN A 251 7.20 -8.53 0.03
C GLN A 251 6.26 -9.57 -0.58
N ILE A 252 5.77 -9.32 -1.80
CA ILE A 252 4.91 -10.26 -2.53
C ILE A 252 5.70 -11.52 -2.87
N LEU A 253 6.88 -11.38 -3.48
CA LEU A 253 7.73 -12.50 -3.89
C LEU A 253 8.14 -13.38 -2.70
N ARG A 254 8.43 -12.81 -1.52
CA ARG A 254 8.75 -13.59 -0.31
C ARG A 254 7.58 -14.49 0.09
N GLN A 255 6.37 -13.96 0.06
CA GLN A 255 5.18 -14.74 0.44
C GLN A 255 4.82 -15.79 -0.60
N ILE A 256 5.02 -15.51 -1.91
CA ILE A 256 4.87 -16.52 -2.97
C ILE A 256 5.84 -17.69 -2.72
N ALA A 257 7.10 -17.38 -2.36
CA ALA A 257 8.10 -18.40 -2.04
C ALA A 257 7.75 -19.18 -0.76
N GLU A 258 7.30 -18.50 0.30
CA GLU A 258 6.86 -19.11 1.56
C GLU A 258 5.65 -20.04 1.38
N ARG A 259 4.74 -19.71 0.46
CA ARG A 259 3.57 -20.54 0.10
C ARG A 259 3.94 -21.71 -0.83
N GLY A 260 5.17 -21.75 -1.35
CA GLY A 260 5.59 -22.71 -2.37
C GLY A 260 4.76 -22.58 -3.66
N GLU A 261 4.36 -21.37 -4.02
CA GLU A 261 3.72 -21.00 -5.28
C GLU A 261 4.79 -20.64 -6.31
N THR A 262 4.47 -20.65 -7.58
CA THR A 262 5.41 -20.42 -8.68
C THR A 262 5.30 -18.98 -9.20
N ALA A 263 6.43 -18.40 -9.62
CA ALA A 263 6.46 -17.08 -10.22
C ALA A 263 7.25 -17.03 -11.53
N ILE A 264 6.74 -16.22 -12.47
CA ILE A 264 7.43 -15.76 -13.67
C ILE A 264 7.74 -14.29 -13.43
N VAL A 265 9.02 -13.97 -13.32
CA VAL A 265 9.50 -12.65 -12.89
C VAL A 265 10.24 -11.96 -14.03
N TYR A 266 9.72 -10.86 -14.52
CA TYR A 266 10.45 -9.97 -15.41
C TYR A 266 11.23 -8.95 -14.58
N ASP A 267 12.54 -9.13 -14.53
CA ASP A 267 13.49 -8.39 -13.69
C ASP A 267 14.60 -7.72 -14.53
N PRO A 268 14.25 -6.65 -15.28
CA PRO A 268 15.22 -6.00 -16.19
C PRO A 268 16.33 -5.25 -15.46
N ALA A 269 16.19 -5.01 -14.17
CA ALA A 269 17.15 -4.29 -13.34
C ALA A 269 17.97 -5.22 -12.43
N LEU A 270 17.74 -6.53 -12.46
CA LEU A 270 18.39 -7.52 -11.59
C LEU A 270 18.19 -7.26 -10.08
N GLU A 271 17.02 -6.71 -9.73
CA GLU A 271 16.70 -6.37 -8.33
C GLU A 271 16.23 -7.58 -7.52
N PHE A 272 15.55 -8.54 -8.15
CA PHE A 272 14.91 -9.68 -7.48
C PHE A 272 15.68 -10.99 -7.69
N THR A 273 16.26 -11.18 -8.86
CA THR A 273 17.01 -12.40 -9.23
C THR A 273 18.07 -12.78 -8.20
N PRO A 274 18.90 -11.85 -7.67
CA PRO A 274 19.92 -12.20 -6.68
C PRO A 274 19.38 -12.77 -5.37
N GLU A 275 18.12 -12.41 -4.99
CA GLU A 275 17.49 -12.83 -3.73
C GLU A 275 16.65 -14.10 -3.88
N PHE A 276 15.93 -14.24 -5.00
CA PHE A 276 14.87 -15.24 -5.15
C PHE A 276 15.21 -16.42 -6.05
N TYR A 277 16.21 -16.28 -6.94
CA TYR A 277 16.66 -17.37 -7.78
C TYR A 277 17.27 -18.48 -6.93
N SER A 278 16.79 -19.72 -7.11
CA SER A 278 17.27 -20.90 -6.41
C SER A 278 17.62 -22.02 -7.39
N PRO A 279 18.92 -22.35 -7.54
CA PRO A 279 19.36 -23.51 -8.33
C PRO A 279 18.77 -24.82 -7.79
N GLU A 280 18.58 -24.94 -6.47
CA GLU A 280 18.05 -26.13 -5.82
C GLU A 280 16.59 -26.41 -6.21
N ARG A 281 15.80 -25.35 -6.47
CA ARG A 281 14.44 -25.44 -7.01
C ARG A 281 14.44 -25.75 -8.51
N GLY A 282 15.59 -25.64 -9.18
CA GLY A 282 15.74 -25.80 -10.62
C GLY A 282 15.24 -24.61 -11.42
N ASP A 283 15.27 -23.40 -10.84
CA ASP A 283 14.79 -22.18 -11.47
C ASP A 283 15.51 -21.87 -12.78
N LEU A 284 14.80 -21.18 -13.67
CA LEU A 284 15.30 -20.82 -14.99
C LEU A 284 15.64 -19.34 -15.08
N ILE A 285 16.78 -19.03 -15.72
CA ILE A 285 17.13 -17.67 -16.11
C ILE A 285 17.03 -17.59 -17.63
N LEU A 286 16.06 -16.85 -18.13
CA LEU A 286 15.86 -16.61 -19.56
C LEU A 286 16.55 -15.30 -19.96
N ASN A 287 17.86 -15.38 -20.07
CA ASN A 287 18.72 -14.32 -20.57
C ASN A 287 19.83 -14.96 -21.44
N PRO A 288 19.78 -14.79 -22.76
CA PRO A 288 20.75 -15.43 -23.66
C PRO A 288 22.22 -15.12 -23.36
N LEU A 289 22.48 -14.01 -22.64
CA LEU A 289 23.84 -13.59 -22.26
C LEU A 289 24.29 -14.14 -20.91
N ASP A 290 23.43 -14.85 -20.19
CA ASP A 290 23.75 -15.48 -18.92
C ASP A 290 24.13 -16.96 -19.16
N THR A 291 25.19 -17.43 -18.52
CA THR A 291 25.65 -18.84 -18.64
C THR A 291 24.60 -19.84 -18.15
N ARG A 292 23.65 -19.40 -17.31
CA ARG A 292 22.59 -20.22 -16.76
C ARG A 292 21.35 -20.32 -17.68
N CYS A 293 21.38 -19.62 -18.82
CA CYS A 293 20.28 -19.67 -19.78
C CYS A 293 20.16 -21.06 -20.41
N PRO A 294 19.03 -21.74 -20.32
CA PRO A 294 18.82 -23.02 -20.95
C PRO A 294 18.74 -22.90 -22.47
N TYR A 295 18.96 -24.01 -23.17
CA TYR A 295 18.64 -24.10 -24.60
C TYR A 295 17.13 -24.06 -24.78
N TRP A 296 16.63 -23.16 -25.64
CA TRP A 296 15.21 -23.07 -25.94
C TRP A 296 14.81 -23.90 -27.15
N GLY A 297 13.97 -24.89 -26.92
CA GLY A 297 13.39 -25.73 -27.99
C GLY A 297 12.26 -25.00 -28.72
N LEU A 298 12.58 -24.08 -29.62
CA LEU A 298 11.59 -23.30 -30.36
C LEU A 298 10.61 -24.21 -31.13
N GLY A 299 11.12 -25.28 -31.77
CA GLY A 299 10.29 -26.26 -32.49
C GLY A 299 9.29 -26.98 -31.59
N ASP A 300 9.64 -27.20 -30.31
CA ASP A 300 8.82 -27.91 -29.34
C ASP A 300 7.64 -27.05 -28.84
N GLU A 301 7.73 -25.72 -28.98
CA GLU A 301 6.63 -24.80 -28.68
C GLU A 301 5.46 -24.92 -29.64
N ILE A 302 5.72 -25.35 -30.87
CA ILE A 302 4.76 -25.32 -31.97
C ILE A 302 3.94 -26.60 -31.97
N THR A 303 2.81 -26.56 -31.31
CA THR A 303 1.85 -27.68 -31.24
C THR A 303 0.74 -27.58 -32.26
N ARG A 304 0.38 -26.36 -32.67
CA ARG A 304 -0.68 -26.04 -33.63
C ARG A 304 -0.24 -24.87 -34.52
N ASP A 305 -0.90 -24.70 -35.64
CA ASP A 305 -0.65 -23.59 -36.58
C ASP A 305 -0.83 -22.22 -35.94
N GLU A 306 -1.83 -22.08 -35.04
CA GLU A 306 -2.09 -20.85 -34.32
C GLU A 306 -0.94 -20.46 -33.42
N THR A 307 -0.24 -21.43 -32.81
CA THR A 307 0.95 -21.17 -31.98
C THR A 307 2.06 -20.51 -32.78
N ALA A 308 2.28 -20.95 -34.05
CA ALA A 308 3.25 -20.33 -34.93
C ALA A 308 2.94 -18.86 -35.21
N MET A 309 1.67 -18.51 -35.40
CA MET A 309 1.23 -17.14 -35.62
C MET A 309 1.40 -16.30 -34.33
N THR A 310 1.08 -16.85 -33.17
CA THR A 310 1.29 -16.18 -31.89
C THR A 310 2.76 -15.87 -31.65
N ILE A 311 3.64 -16.82 -31.90
CA ILE A 311 5.11 -16.63 -31.81
C ILE A 311 5.56 -15.52 -32.78
N ALA A 312 5.09 -15.57 -34.03
CA ALA A 312 5.44 -14.56 -35.03
C ALA A 312 4.95 -13.15 -34.64
N ALA A 313 3.74 -13.04 -34.08
CA ALA A 313 3.18 -11.77 -33.61
C ALA A 313 3.96 -11.21 -32.39
N ALA A 314 4.45 -12.07 -31.52
CA ALA A 314 5.25 -11.65 -30.37
C ALA A 314 6.67 -11.20 -30.76
N PHE A 315 7.28 -11.84 -31.78
CA PHE A 315 8.57 -11.37 -32.33
C PHE A 315 8.44 -10.04 -33.07
N LEU A 316 7.35 -9.84 -33.79
CA LEU A 316 7.08 -8.69 -34.64
C LEU A 316 5.81 -7.97 -34.17
N PRO A 317 5.85 -7.29 -33.01
CA PRO A 317 4.69 -6.59 -32.45
C PRO A 317 4.27 -5.41 -33.34
N GLU A 318 3.01 -5.01 -33.26
CA GLU A 318 2.50 -3.80 -33.91
C GLU A 318 3.19 -2.57 -33.41
N LYS A 319 3.57 -1.67 -34.32
CA LYS A 319 4.10 -0.35 -34.03
C LYS A 319 3.09 0.72 -34.43
N GLU A 320 2.85 1.68 -33.58
CA GLU A 320 1.78 2.67 -33.68
C GLU A 320 1.77 3.49 -35.00
N TYR A 321 2.93 3.60 -35.69
CA TYR A 321 3.08 4.41 -36.90
C TYR A 321 3.51 3.59 -38.13
N GLU A 322 3.59 2.27 -38.01
CA GLU A 322 4.00 1.42 -39.11
C GLU A 322 2.75 0.98 -39.89
N LYS A 323 2.79 1.03 -41.23
CA LYS A 323 1.68 0.53 -42.04
C LYS A 323 1.49 -0.96 -41.77
N GLU A 324 0.27 -1.37 -41.51
CA GLU A 324 -0.14 -2.75 -41.17
C GLU A 324 0.50 -3.81 -42.09
N PHE A 325 0.66 -3.49 -43.38
CA PHE A 325 1.35 -4.34 -44.35
C PHE A 325 2.78 -4.73 -43.94
N PHE A 326 3.57 -3.79 -43.44
CA PHE A 326 4.97 -4.07 -43.04
C PHE A 326 5.09 -4.83 -41.71
N THR A 327 4.01 -4.95 -40.98
CA THR A 327 3.94 -5.77 -39.78
C THR A 327 3.33 -7.13 -40.07
N ASP A 328 2.19 -7.19 -40.78
CA ASP A 328 1.47 -8.44 -41.05
C ASP A 328 2.20 -9.35 -42.06
N GLY A 329 2.78 -8.76 -43.11
CA GLY A 329 3.53 -9.52 -44.14
C GLY A 329 4.67 -10.36 -43.52
N PRO A 330 5.62 -9.76 -42.79
CA PRO A 330 6.70 -10.49 -42.11
C PRO A 330 6.18 -11.52 -41.11
N ARG A 331 5.11 -11.21 -40.33
CA ARG A 331 4.48 -12.17 -39.39
C ARG A 331 4.00 -13.42 -40.09
N ARG A 332 3.29 -13.29 -41.21
CA ARG A 332 2.74 -14.41 -41.95
C ARG A 332 3.85 -15.28 -42.56
N ILE A 333 4.93 -14.68 -43.05
CA ILE A 333 6.10 -15.43 -43.54
C ILE A 333 6.77 -16.15 -42.37
N LEU A 334 7.06 -15.46 -41.25
CA LEU A 334 7.66 -16.10 -40.12
C LEU A 334 6.81 -17.24 -39.56
N ALA A 335 5.50 -17.05 -39.43
CA ALA A 335 4.58 -18.12 -39.03
C ALA A 335 4.61 -19.31 -39.98
N HIS A 336 4.70 -19.08 -41.32
CA HIS A 336 4.84 -20.15 -42.28
C HIS A 336 6.14 -20.95 -42.11
N LEU A 337 7.26 -20.26 -41.85
CA LEU A 337 8.53 -20.91 -41.60
C LEU A 337 8.50 -21.72 -40.28
N LEU A 338 7.86 -21.19 -39.26
CA LEU A 338 7.73 -21.83 -37.95
C LEU A 338 6.90 -23.13 -37.99
N LYS A 339 5.94 -23.26 -38.89
CA LYS A 339 5.14 -24.50 -39.04
C LYS A 339 5.96 -25.76 -39.30
N ARG A 340 7.19 -25.62 -39.82
CA ARG A 340 8.14 -26.72 -40.00
C ARG A 340 8.86 -27.13 -38.74
N LYS A 341 8.53 -26.51 -37.58
CA LYS A 341 9.15 -26.74 -36.28
C LYS A 341 10.67 -26.58 -36.28
N PRO A 342 11.20 -25.49 -36.86
CA PRO A 342 12.64 -25.28 -36.95
C PRO A 342 13.23 -25.01 -35.56
N GLN A 343 14.53 -25.34 -35.41
CA GLN A 343 15.28 -24.84 -34.27
C GLN A 343 15.71 -23.38 -34.50
N PRO A 344 16.04 -22.62 -33.43
CA PRO A 344 16.44 -21.22 -33.57
C PRO A 344 17.50 -20.98 -34.62
N ARG A 345 18.50 -21.85 -34.68
CA ARG A 345 19.61 -21.79 -35.63
C ARG A 345 19.18 -21.98 -37.10
N ASP A 346 18.14 -22.79 -37.34
CA ASP A 346 17.60 -22.99 -38.68
C ASP A 346 16.92 -21.72 -39.20
N ILE A 347 16.19 -21.02 -38.31
CA ILE A 347 15.60 -19.72 -38.64
C ILE A 347 16.69 -18.70 -38.97
N VAL A 348 17.73 -18.59 -38.15
CA VAL A 348 18.85 -17.68 -38.41
C VAL A 348 19.52 -17.98 -39.76
N ARG A 349 19.71 -19.27 -40.07
CA ARG A 349 20.28 -19.69 -41.36
C ARG A 349 19.38 -19.31 -42.54
N MET A 350 18.07 -19.58 -42.44
CA MET A 350 17.13 -19.22 -43.49
C MET A 350 17.06 -17.70 -43.70
N MET A 351 17.06 -16.93 -42.63
CA MET A 351 17.01 -15.47 -42.72
C MET A 351 18.31 -14.82 -43.22
N SER A 352 19.42 -15.52 -43.06
CA SER A 352 20.69 -15.10 -43.67
C SER A 352 20.76 -15.32 -45.19
N ASN A 353 19.80 -16.03 -45.74
CA ASN A 353 19.73 -16.34 -47.19
C ASN A 353 18.33 -16.04 -47.76
N PRO A 354 18.12 -14.86 -48.32
CA PRO A 354 16.82 -14.46 -48.88
C PRO A 354 16.23 -15.45 -49.85
N SER A 355 17.07 -16.12 -50.69
CA SER A 355 16.60 -17.10 -51.67
C SER A 355 15.96 -18.34 -51.02
N GLN A 356 16.40 -18.71 -49.78
CA GLN A 356 15.76 -19.83 -49.06
C GLN A 356 14.39 -19.43 -48.55
N ILE A 357 14.20 -18.19 -48.12
CA ILE A 357 12.89 -17.68 -47.70
C ILE A 357 11.97 -17.65 -48.90
N GLU A 358 12.40 -17.11 -50.03
CA GLU A 358 11.63 -17.06 -51.28
C GLU A 358 11.22 -18.47 -51.76
N ALA A 359 12.14 -19.42 -51.79
CA ALA A 359 11.84 -20.80 -52.11
C ALA A 359 10.84 -21.45 -51.16
N SER A 360 10.88 -21.10 -49.87
CA SER A 360 9.96 -21.65 -48.85
C SER A 360 8.52 -21.18 -49.02
N VAL A 361 8.31 -19.97 -49.54
CA VAL A 361 6.96 -19.38 -49.76
C VAL A 361 6.45 -19.57 -51.19
N GLN A 362 7.29 -20.08 -52.08
CA GLN A 362 6.93 -20.33 -53.48
C GLN A 362 5.71 -21.29 -53.57
N GLY A 363 4.76 -20.98 -54.46
CA GLY A 363 3.52 -21.73 -54.54
C GLY A 363 2.47 -21.41 -53.47
N THR A 364 2.75 -20.46 -52.57
CA THR A 364 1.80 -19.95 -51.58
C THR A 364 1.43 -18.50 -51.89
N PRO A 365 0.29 -17.98 -51.36
CA PRO A 365 -0.06 -16.57 -51.49
C PRO A 365 0.97 -15.62 -50.91
N LEU A 366 1.88 -16.11 -50.06
CA LEU A 366 2.94 -15.32 -49.41
C LEU A 366 4.06 -14.93 -50.38
N ALA A 367 4.18 -15.62 -51.52
CA ALA A 367 5.17 -15.30 -52.55
C ALA A 367 5.02 -13.86 -53.07
N ALA A 368 3.79 -13.33 -53.14
CA ALA A 368 3.51 -11.94 -53.53
C ALA A 368 4.14 -10.88 -52.57
N LEU A 369 4.41 -11.25 -51.31
CA LEU A 369 5.06 -10.36 -50.35
C LEU A 369 6.56 -10.17 -50.59
N LEU A 370 7.17 -11.08 -51.35
CA LEU A 370 8.60 -11.10 -51.70
C LEU A 370 8.82 -10.95 -53.22
N ASP A 371 7.84 -10.35 -53.95
CA ASP A 371 7.92 -10.15 -55.38
C ASP A 371 9.17 -9.34 -55.77
N PRO A 372 10.06 -9.85 -56.62
CA PRO A 372 11.18 -9.10 -57.14
C PRO A 372 10.81 -7.82 -57.89
N ALA A 373 9.57 -7.77 -58.46
CA ALA A 373 9.06 -6.59 -59.14
C ALA A 373 8.74 -5.43 -58.17
N ALA A 374 8.64 -5.70 -56.85
CA ALA A 374 8.40 -4.71 -55.81
C ALA A 374 9.58 -4.62 -54.81
N PRO A 375 10.76 -4.11 -55.21
CA PRO A 375 12.01 -4.23 -54.45
C PRO A 375 11.95 -3.52 -53.10
N ALA A 376 11.27 -2.37 -52.97
CA ALA A 376 11.12 -1.66 -51.71
C ALA A 376 10.30 -2.44 -50.68
N GLN A 377 9.22 -3.07 -51.11
CA GLN A 377 8.37 -3.95 -50.30
C GLN A 377 9.17 -5.18 -49.81
N ARG A 378 9.81 -5.88 -50.76
CA ARG A 378 10.66 -7.05 -50.48
C ARG A 378 11.75 -6.73 -49.47
N SER A 379 12.48 -5.63 -49.65
CA SER A 379 13.53 -5.20 -48.73
C SER A 379 12.98 -4.90 -47.32
N GLY A 380 11.82 -4.25 -47.21
CA GLY A 380 11.18 -3.96 -45.93
C GLY A 380 10.78 -5.22 -45.15
N VAL A 381 10.19 -6.20 -45.87
CA VAL A 381 9.80 -7.50 -45.27
C VAL A 381 11.04 -8.27 -44.80
N LEU A 382 12.08 -8.35 -45.63
CA LEU A 382 13.32 -9.04 -45.29
C LEU A 382 14.06 -8.36 -44.12
N ALA A 383 14.07 -7.04 -44.06
CA ALA A 383 14.66 -6.28 -42.95
C ALA A 383 13.96 -6.57 -41.62
N SER A 384 12.61 -6.64 -41.63
CA SER A 384 11.85 -7.02 -40.42
C SER A 384 12.15 -8.45 -39.95
N LEU A 385 12.28 -9.39 -40.87
CA LEU A 385 12.64 -10.77 -40.57
C LEU A 385 14.08 -10.87 -40.01
N ASN A 386 15.02 -10.08 -40.52
CA ASN A 386 16.40 -10.07 -40.00
C ASN A 386 16.48 -9.62 -38.53
N MET A 387 15.61 -8.72 -38.08
CA MET A 387 15.56 -8.34 -36.65
C MET A 387 15.23 -9.54 -35.75
N VAL A 388 14.44 -10.49 -36.22
CA VAL A 388 14.15 -11.73 -35.49
C VAL A 388 15.40 -12.61 -35.43
N ALA A 389 16.11 -12.74 -36.55
CA ALA A 389 17.36 -13.51 -36.62
C ALA A 389 18.41 -12.98 -35.65
N ASP A 390 18.58 -11.65 -35.55
CA ASP A 390 19.55 -11.02 -34.64
C ASP A 390 19.26 -11.36 -33.17
N SER A 391 17.99 -11.52 -32.80
CA SER A 391 17.61 -11.92 -31.44
C SER A 391 17.85 -13.42 -31.21
N LEU A 392 17.51 -14.26 -32.19
CA LEU A 392 17.70 -15.72 -32.11
C LEU A 392 19.18 -16.13 -32.12
N GLU A 393 20.04 -15.35 -32.77
CA GLU A 393 21.49 -15.59 -32.81
C GLU A 393 22.14 -15.50 -31.42
N LEU A 394 21.54 -14.76 -30.48
CA LEU A 394 22.02 -14.67 -29.12
C LEU A 394 21.76 -15.94 -28.29
N LEU A 395 20.87 -16.81 -28.73
CA LEU A 395 20.49 -17.99 -27.95
C LEU A 395 21.65 -18.99 -27.79
N PRO A 396 21.69 -19.71 -26.66
CA PRO A 396 22.63 -20.82 -26.49
C PRO A 396 22.45 -21.90 -27.55
N GLU A 397 23.53 -22.53 -27.95
CA GLU A 397 23.49 -23.66 -28.87
C GLU A 397 23.22 -24.96 -28.10
N TRP A 398 22.52 -25.90 -28.74
CA TRP A 398 22.20 -27.21 -28.17
C TRP A 398 23.45 -27.98 -27.68
N GLU A 399 24.51 -27.91 -28.47
CA GLU A 399 25.75 -28.64 -28.21
C GLU A 399 26.46 -28.18 -26.94
N HIS A 400 26.25 -26.92 -26.54
CA HIS A 400 26.96 -26.30 -25.42
C HIS A 400 26.08 -26.09 -24.19
N THR A 401 24.77 -26.37 -24.25
CA THR A 401 23.83 -25.95 -23.21
C THR A 401 22.86 -27.07 -22.82
N ARG A 402 22.94 -27.50 -21.59
CA ARG A 402 21.92 -28.33 -20.93
C ARG A 402 21.60 -27.71 -19.57
N PRO A 403 20.38 -27.66 -19.14
CA PRO A 403 19.16 -28.30 -19.62
C PRO A 403 18.50 -27.61 -20.82
N THR A 404 17.61 -28.33 -21.51
CA THR A 404 16.66 -27.77 -22.48
C THR A 404 15.47 -27.19 -21.82
N PHE A 405 14.79 -26.27 -22.49
CA PHE A 405 13.60 -25.59 -21.98
C PHE A 405 12.58 -25.42 -23.12
N ALA A 406 11.33 -25.75 -22.81
CA ALA A 406 10.15 -25.33 -23.55
C ALA A 406 9.05 -24.91 -22.57
N THR A 407 8.26 -23.90 -22.91
CA THR A 407 7.18 -23.41 -22.03
C THR A 407 6.13 -24.48 -21.75
N ARG A 408 5.96 -25.40 -22.68
CA ARG A 408 5.04 -26.52 -22.53
C ARG A 408 5.46 -27.48 -21.40
N GLU A 409 6.70 -27.93 -21.42
CA GLU A 409 7.24 -28.84 -20.41
C GLU A 409 7.22 -28.19 -19.04
N TRP A 410 7.59 -26.90 -18.99
CA TRP A 410 7.53 -26.13 -17.76
C TRP A 410 6.09 -26.02 -17.23
N TYR A 411 5.09 -25.84 -18.12
CA TYR A 411 3.69 -25.75 -17.75
C TYR A 411 3.17 -27.02 -17.09
N ASP A 412 3.60 -28.18 -17.53
CA ASP A 412 3.21 -29.46 -16.97
C ASP A 412 3.75 -29.64 -15.54
N GLU A 413 4.94 -29.12 -15.25
CA GLU A 413 5.56 -29.19 -13.92
C GLU A 413 5.16 -28.07 -12.96
N ARG A 414 5.10 -26.82 -13.41
CA ARG A 414 4.77 -25.57 -12.67
C ARG A 414 5.45 -25.43 -11.30
N LYS A 415 6.69 -25.90 -11.16
CA LYS A 415 7.42 -25.87 -9.89
C LYS A 415 8.57 -24.87 -9.90
N ARG A 416 9.21 -24.73 -11.04
CA ARG A 416 10.40 -23.89 -11.22
C ARG A 416 10.00 -22.43 -11.45
N TRP A 417 10.64 -21.51 -10.76
CA TRP A 417 10.47 -20.09 -11.08
C TRP A 417 11.22 -19.74 -12.36
N VAL A 418 10.76 -18.73 -13.03
CA VAL A 418 11.34 -18.22 -14.28
C VAL A 418 11.71 -16.76 -14.09
N PHE A 419 12.95 -16.42 -14.39
CA PHE A 419 13.46 -15.05 -14.33
C PHE A 419 13.86 -14.60 -15.73
N LEU A 420 13.17 -13.57 -16.25
CA LEU A 420 13.52 -12.90 -17.48
C LEU A 420 14.36 -11.68 -17.13
N THR A 421 15.66 -11.73 -17.39
CA THR A 421 16.61 -10.70 -16.99
C THR A 421 17.32 -10.10 -18.19
N SER A 422 17.79 -8.85 -18.05
CA SER A 422 18.56 -8.19 -19.12
C SER A 422 19.61 -7.26 -18.55
N GLN A 423 20.66 -7.04 -19.34
CA GLN A 423 21.58 -5.92 -19.12
C GLN A 423 21.17 -4.73 -19.98
N SER A 424 21.36 -3.52 -19.47
CA SER A 424 20.93 -2.28 -20.15
C SER A 424 21.53 -2.15 -21.56
N SER A 425 22.79 -2.56 -21.75
CA SER A 425 23.52 -2.48 -23.03
C SER A 425 22.97 -3.38 -24.14
N TYR A 426 22.35 -4.50 -23.78
CA TYR A 426 21.83 -5.49 -24.74
C TYR A 426 20.33 -5.66 -24.70
N ARG A 427 19.65 -4.88 -23.86
CA ARG A 427 18.20 -5.03 -23.63
C ARG A 427 17.39 -5.02 -24.92
N GLU A 428 17.63 -4.07 -25.81
CA GLU A 428 16.88 -3.95 -27.07
C GLU A 428 16.96 -5.18 -27.96
N LYS A 429 18.12 -5.85 -28.00
CA LYS A 429 18.30 -7.08 -28.77
C LYS A 429 17.60 -8.29 -28.14
N ILE A 430 17.45 -8.31 -26.82
CA ILE A 430 16.84 -9.41 -26.05
C ILE A 430 15.33 -9.24 -25.94
N LEU A 431 14.80 -8.03 -26.05
CA LEU A 431 13.38 -7.73 -25.89
C LEU A 431 12.45 -8.61 -26.74
N PRO A 432 12.73 -8.92 -28.03
CA PRO A 432 11.85 -9.80 -28.79
C PRO A 432 11.73 -11.20 -28.18
N LEU A 433 12.83 -11.75 -27.65
CA LEU A 433 12.83 -13.06 -26.97
C LEU A 433 12.01 -13.02 -25.68
N HIS A 434 12.21 -11.98 -24.83
CA HIS A 434 11.42 -11.83 -23.61
C HIS A 434 9.93 -11.72 -23.92
N SER A 435 9.56 -10.98 -24.97
CA SER A 435 8.17 -10.84 -25.40
C SER A 435 7.57 -12.17 -25.82
N VAL A 436 8.29 -12.95 -26.61
CA VAL A 436 7.83 -14.28 -27.06
C VAL A 436 7.67 -15.23 -25.86
N TRP A 437 8.66 -15.32 -24.99
CA TRP A 437 8.59 -16.22 -23.84
C TRP A 437 7.44 -15.84 -22.91
N LEU A 438 7.25 -14.54 -22.62
CA LEU A 438 6.14 -14.09 -21.78
C LEU A 438 4.79 -14.38 -22.42
N ASP A 439 4.63 -14.10 -23.72
CA ASP A 439 3.38 -14.39 -24.43
C ASP A 439 3.08 -15.89 -24.46
N LEU A 440 4.10 -16.74 -24.64
CA LEU A 440 3.92 -18.18 -24.59
C LEU A 440 3.51 -18.66 -23.20
N PHE A 441 4.14 -18.15 -22.13
CA PHE A 441 3.72 -18.45 -20.76
C PHE A 441 2.28 -18.01 -20.50
N ILE A 442 1.91 -16.80 -20.91
CA ILE A 442 0.54 -16.29 -20.74
C ILE A 442 -0.44 -17.20 -21.49
N LEU A 443 -0.14 -17.52 -22.75
CA LEU A 443 -1.00 -18.40 -23.57
C LEU A 443 -1.21 -19.78 -22.92
N ARG A 444 -0.13 -20.38 -22.39
CA ARG A 444 -0.22 -21.66 -21.67
C ARG A 444 -1.07 -21.54 -20.39
N MET A 445 -0.90 -20.48 -19.64
CA MET A 445 -1.62 -20.26 -18.38
C MET A 445 -3.09 -19.88 -18.57
N MET A 446 -3.51 -19.43 -19.74
CA MET A 446 -4.91 -19.23 -20.12
C MET A 446 -5.58 -20.53 -20.58
N GLY A 447 -4.83 -21.62 -20.76
CA GLY A 447 -5.36 -22.93 -21.04
C GLY A 447 -6.29 -23.42 -19.90
N TYR A 448 -7.30 -24.18 -20.26
CA TYR A 448 -8.24 -24.76 -19.29
C TYR A 448 -7.51 -25.77 -18.39
N CYS A 449 -7.65 -25.60 -17.08
CA CYS A 449 -7.13 -26.53 -16.07
C CYS A 449 -8.27 -26.92 -15.12
N ASP A 450 -8.68 -28.17 -15.15
CA ASP A 450 -9.75 -28.72 -14.31
C ASP A 450 -9.29 -29.08 -12.89
N ASP A 451 -7.98 -29.01 -12.60
CA ASP A 451 -7.47 -29.43 -11.32
C ASP A 451 -7.56 -28.30 -10.28
N PRO A 452 -8.49 -28.39 -9.30
CA PRO A 452 -8.65 -27.37 -8.26
C PRO A 452 -7.47 -27.32 -7.28
N TYR A 453 -6.56 -28.28 -7.31
CA TYR A 453 -5.36 -28.34 -6.46
C TYR A 453 -4.14 -27.69 -7.09
N VAL A 454 -4.22 -27.25 -8.35
CA VAL A 454 -3.12 -26.56 -9.01
C VAL A 454 -2.88 -25.21 -8.36
N LYS A 455 -1.66 -25.00 -7.90
CA LYS A 455 -1.24 -23.71 -7.34
C LYS A 455 -1.20 -22.63 -8.41
N PRO A 456 -1.53 -21.38 -8.04
CA PRO A 456 -1.45 -20.25 -8.96
C PRO A 456 -0.02 -20.00 -9.42
N VAL A 457 0.13 -19.53 -10.65
CA VAL A 457 1.37 -19.00 -11.18
C VAL A 457 1.29 -17.47 -11.21
N TRP A 458 2.23 -16.82 -10.56
CA TRP A 458 2.31 -15.37 -10.45
C TRP A 458 3.14 -14.79 -11.59
N PHE A 459 2.58 -13.85 -12.34
CA PHE A 459 3.32 -13.01 -13.27
C PHE A 459 3.72 -11.72 -12.56
N VAL A 460 5.02 -11.51 -12.36
CA VAL A 460 5.54 -10.31 -11.68
C VAL A 460 6.37 -9.51 -12.68
N LEU A 461 5.77 -8.44 -13.20
CA LEU A 461 6.34 -7.60 -14.26
C LEU A 461 6.72 -6.26 -13.65
N ASP A 462 7.96 -6.11 -13.18
CA ASP A 462 8.42 -4.92 -12.43
C ASP A 462 8.36 -3.62 -13.27
N GLU A 463 8.70 -3.72 -14.56
CA GLU A 463 8.67 -2.57 -15.48
C GLU A 463 8.07 -2.98 -16.82
N LEU A 464 6.75 -3.06 -16.86
CA LEU A 464 6.05 -3.53 -18.05
C LEU A 464 6.29 -2.63 -19.27
N ALA A 465 6.43 -1.33 -19.06
CA ALA A 465 6.66 -0.38 -20.15
C ALA A 465 8.00 -0.57 -20.88
N SER A 466 8.95 -1.29 -20.28
CA SER A 466 10.24 -1.60 -20.89
C SER A 466 10.18 -2.79 -21.86
N LEU A 467 9.07 -3.57 -21.84
CA LEU A 467 8.82 -4.65 -22.80
C LEU A 467 8.24 -4.13 -24.11
N ASN A 468 8.32 -4.92 -25.18
CA ASN A 468 7.50 -4.70 -26.35
C ASN A 468 6.02 -4.94 -26.03
N LYS A 469 5.11 -4.48 -26.92
CA LYS A 469 3.69 -4.81 -26.79
C LYS A 469 3.55 -6.34 -26.77
N LEU A 470 2.96 -6.86 -25.68
CA LEU A 470 2.65 -8.28 -25.53
C LEU A 470 1.22 -8.53 -26.01
N PRO A 471 1.01 -9.18 -27.15
CA PRO A 471 -0.33 -9.39 -27.71
C PRO A 471 -1.29 -10.11 -26.76
N GLN A 472 -0.77 -11.07 -25.96
CA GLN A 472 -1.58 -11.88 -25.06
C GLN A 472 -1.82 -11.23 -23.69
N LEU A 473 -1.07 -10.20 -23.32
CA LEU A 473 -1.18 -9.60 -21.98
C LEU A 473 -2.51 -8.91 -21.72
N HIS A 474 -3.05 -8.21 -22.74
CA HIS A 474 -4.37 -7.59 -22.62
C HIS A 474 -5.43 -8.66 -22.30
N THR A 475 -5.43 -9.76 -23.02
CA THR A 475 -6.33 -10.90 -22.77
C THR A 475 -6.08 -11.51 -21.38
N ALA A 476 -4.82 -11.66 -20.99
CA ALA A 476 -4.48 -12.17 -19.66
C ALA A 476 -5.05 -11.31 -18.55
N VAL A 477 -4.92 -9.99 -18.63
CA VAL A 477 -5.41 -9.07 -17.60
C VAL A 477 -6.94 -9.04 -17.54
N THR A 478 -7.62 -9.26 -18.66
CA THR A 478 -9.08 -9.25 -18.72
C THR A 478 -9.71 -10.60 -18.37
N GLU A 479 -9.09 -11.71 -18.76
CA GLU A 479 -9.68 -13.05 -18.64
C GLU A 479 -9.01 -13.98 -17.64
N ASN A 480 -7.72 -13.77 -17.33
CA ASN A 480 -6.91 -14.71 -16.52
C ASN A 480 -7.39 -14.84 -15.05
N ARG A 481 -8.25 -13.92 -14.59
CA ARG A 481 -8.93 -14.05 -13.31
C ARG A 481 -9.64 -15.40 -13.16
N LYS A 482 -10.22 -15.92 -14.26
CA LYS A 482 -10.93 -17.21 -14.28
C LYS A 482 -10.00 -18.39 -14.07
N HIS A 483 -8.71 -18.24 -14.43
CA HIS A 483 -7.69 -19.28 -14.35
C HIS A 483 -6.88 -19.20 -13.03
N GLY A 484 -7.20 -18.24 -12.16
CA GLY A 484 -6.58 -18.13 -10.84
C GLY A 484 -5.13 -17.64 -10.82
N ASN A 485 -4.60 -17.13 -11.96
CA ASN A 485 -3.19 -16.69 -12.05
C ASN A 485 -3.04 -15.17 -11.85
N PRO A 486 -2.43 -14.72 -10.75
CA PRO A 486 -2.26 -13.30 -10.47
C PRO A 486 -1.22 -12.64 -11.38
N VAL A 487 -1.49 -11.39 -11.79
CA VAL A 487 -0.53 -10.54 -12.49
C VAL A 487 -0.23 -9.33 -11.62
N VAL A 488 1.04 -9.12 -11.32
CA VAL A 488 1.58 -7.95 -10.63
C VAL A 488 2.28 -7.08 -11.64
N MET A 489 1.74 -5.90 -11.89
CA MET A 489 2.22 -4.99 -12.94
C MET A 489 2.83 -3.73 -12.32
N GLY A 490 4.13 -3.49 -12.61
CA GLY A 490 4.85 -2.29 -12.23
C GLY A 490 4.95 -1.30 -13.38
N PHE A 491 4.70 -0.02 -13.09
CA PHE A 491 4.86 1.11 -14.03
C PHE A 491 5.53 2.29 -13.37
N GLN A 492 6.26 3.07 -14.15
CA GLN A 492 6.78 4.36 -13.69
C GLN A 492 5.80 5.49 -14.04
N GLY A 493 5.28 5.51 -15.25
CA GLY A 493 4.37 6.54 -15.74
C GLY A 493 3.31 5.99 -16.70
N ARG A 494 2.22 6.73 -16.81
CA ARG A 494 1.11 6.40 -17.71
C ARG A 494 1.48 6.57 -19.18
N SER A 495 2.20 7.64 -19.51
CA SER A 495 2.58 7.96 -20.88
C SER A 495 3.40 6.87 -21.56
N GLN A 496 4.25 6.17 -20.79
CA GLN A 496 5.04 5.06 -21.31
C GLN A 496 4.16 3.86 -21.71
N LEU A 497 3.13 3.58 -20.90
CA LEU A 497 2.19 2.51 -21.21
C LEU A 497 1.30 2.85 -22.40
N GLU A 498 0.78 4.07 -22.47
CA GLU A 498 -0.02 4.57 -23.59
C GLU A 498 0.75 4.49 -24.91
N LYS A 499 2.04 4.84 -24.90
CA LYS A 499 2.92 4.71 -26.07
C LYS A 499 3.06 3.26 -26.57
N ARG A 500 2.97 2.26 -25.69
CA ARG A 500 3.14 0.84 -26.04
C ARG A 500 1.82 0.16 -26.42
N TYR A 501 0.75 0.48 -25.70
CA TYR A 501 -0.52 -0.24 -25.79
C TYR A 501 -1.67 0.61 -26.37
N GLY A 502 -1.42 1.92 -26.62
CA GLY A 502 -2.46 2.80 -27.15
C GLY A 502 -3.70 2.83 -26.24
N GLN A 503 -4.88 2.60 -26.82
CA GLN A 503 -6.15 2.57 -26.09
C GLN A 503 -6.28 1.40 -25.11
N ASP A 504 -5.60 0.28 -25.35
CA ASP A 504 -5.59 -0.88 -24.45
C ASP A 504 -5.00 -0.56 -23.07
N ALA A 505 -4.15 0.47 -22.99
CA ALA A 505 -3.54 0.91 -21.75
C ALA A 505 -4.58 1.27 -20.66
N GLU A 506 -5.69 1.93 -21.02
CA GLU A 506 -6.73 2.29 -20.07
C GLU A 506 -7.41 1.04 -19.47
N THR A 507 -7.69 0.06 -20.29
CA THR A 507 -8.24 -1.22 -19.84
C THR A 507 -7.29 -1.91 -18.89
N MET A 508 -6.01 -2.00 -19.23
CA MET A 508 -4.97 -2.63 -18.40
C MET A 508 -4.78 -1.94 -17.05
N LEU A 509 -4.90 -0.61 -17.00
CA LEU A 509 -4.81 0.19 -15.78
C LEU A 509 -6.08 0.07 -14.92
N SER A 510 -7.25 -0.12 -15.53
CA SER A 510 -8.53 -0.18 -14.82
C SER A 510 -8.80 -1.54 -14.18
N GLN A 511 -8.46 -2.65 -14.84
CA GLN A 511 -8.79 -4.02 -14.42
C GLN A 511 -8.25 -4.46 -13.05
N PRO A 512 -6.99 -4.14 -12.65
CA PRO A 512 -6.46 -4.62 -11.38
C PRO A 512 -7.32 -4.19 -10.19
N ALA A 513 -7.74 -5.15 -9.37
CA ALA A 513 -8.61 -4.90 -8.23
C ALA A 513 -7.86 -4.19 -7.08
N THR A 514 -6.57 -4.46 -6.93
CA THR A 514 -5.71 -3.79 -5.97
C THR A 514 -4.74 -2.87 -6.69
N LYS A 515 -4.76 -1.59 -6.35
CA LYS A 515 -3.88 -0.58 -6.92
C LYS A 515 -3.05 0.06 -5.82
N ILE A 516 -1.74 0.11 -6.03
CA ILE A 516 -0.77 0.70 -5.10
C ILE A 516 -0.12 1.88 -5.81
N PHE A 517 -0.41 3.07 -5.35
CA PHE A 517 0.06 4.32 -5.92
C PHE A 517 1.15 4.92 -5.05
N PHE A 518 2.33 5.07 -5.59
CA PHE A 518 3.46 5.75 -5.00
C PHE A 518 3.60 7.17 -5.58
N LYS A 519 4.64 7.88 -5.15
CA LYS A 519 5.02 9.17 -5.73
C LYS A 519 5.21 9.05 -7.23
N THR A 520 4.67 10.01 -7.98
CA THR A 520 4.98 10.21 -9.40
C THR A 520 5.15 11.69 -9.69
N SER A 521 6.22 12.01 -10.42
CA SER A 521 6.51 13.37 -10.89
C SER A 521 5.81 13.70 -12.22
N GLU A 522 5.29 12.69 -12.94
CA GLU A 522 4.54 12.88 -14.18
C GLU A 522 3.16 13.49 -13.90
N PRO A 523 2.84 14.73 -14.38
CA PRO A 523 1.56 15.38 -14.06
C PRO A 523 0.34 14.59 -14.56
N ARG A 524 0.44 13.97 -15.74
CA ARG A 524 -0.64 13.15 -16.30
C ARG A 524 -0.89 11.91 -15.44
N ALA A 525 0.15 11.25 -14.96
CA ALA A 525 0.05 10.12 -14.05
C ALA A 525 -0.55 10.53 -12.70
N ALA A 526 -0.09 11.64 -12.10
CA ALA A 526 -0.63 12.14 -10.85
C ALA A 526 -2.13 12.50 -10.96
N LYS A 527 -2.53 13.11 -12.08
CA LYS A 527 -3.94 13.41 -12.36
C LYS A 527 -4.76 12.12 -12.49
N TRP A 528 -4.29 11.17 -13.29
CA TRP A 528 -4.96 9.87 -13.44
C TRP A 528 -5.08 9.10 -12.12
N ILE A 529 -4.05 9.09 -11.29
CA ILE A 529 -4.10 8.45 -9.96
C ILE A 529 -5.17 9.11 -9.09
N SER A 530 -5.25 10.44 -9.10
CA SER A 530 -6.27 11.19 -8.36
C SER A 530 -7.68 10.82 -8.83
N GLU A 531 -7.92 10.76 -10.14
CA GLU A 531 -9.16 10.32 -10.76
C GLU A 531 -9.46 8.85 -10.47
N ALA A 532 -8.45 7.98 -10.54
CA ALA A 532 -8.56 6.55 -10.21
C ALA A 532 -8.89 6.33 -8.73
N ILE A 533 -8.35 7.13 -7.80
CA ILE A 533 -8.73 7.13 -6.39
C ILE A 533 -10.18 7.54 -6.25
N GLY A 534 -10.58 8.60 -6.95
CA GLY A 534 -11.95 9.06 -7.11
C GLY A 534 -12.28 10.34 -6.36
N GLU A 535 -13.46 10.85 -6.65
CA GLU A 535 -13.98 12.09 -6.10
C GLU A 535 -14.97 11.83 -4.97
N ILE A 536 -15.06 12.78 -4.05
CA ILE A 536 -15.98 12.77 -2.93
C ILE A 536 -16.93 13.98 -3.00
N GLU A 537 -18.18 13.74 -2.67
CA GLU A 537 -19.13 14.81 -2.39
C GLU A 537 -18.98 15.26 -0.94
N VAL A 538 -18.85 16.55 -0.74
CA VAL A 538 -18.69 17.17 0.58
C VAL A 538 -19.74 18.23 0.78
N GLU A 539 -20.55 18.08 1.83
CA GLU A 539 -21.45 19.12 2.30
C GLU A 539 -20.69 20.16 3.12
N ARG A 540 -20.68 21.39 2.69
CA ARG A 540 -20.09 22.53 3.41
C ARG A 540 -21.14 23.53 3.81
N LEU A 541 -21.02 24.07 5.02
CA LEU A 541 -21.77 25.23 5.45
C LEU A 541 -21.02 26.48 4.98
N LYS A 542 -21.56 27.17 3.98
CA LYS A 542 -21.05 28.46 3.53
C LYS A 542 -21.67 29.56 4.42
N GLU A 543 -20.82 30.18 5.21
CA GLU A 543 -21.23 31.35 6.02
C GLU A 543 -21.13 32.59 5.12
N SER A 544 -22.26 33.21 4.81
CA SER A 544 -22.31 34.50 4.14
C SER A 544 -22.57 35.56 5.18
N ARG A 545 -21.68 36.53 5.28
CA ARG A 545 -21.84 37.69 6.15
C ARG A 545 -22.24 38.90 5.30
N SER A 546 -23.43 39.44 5.46
CA SER A 546 -23.75 40.74 4.94
C SER A 546 -23.56 41.80 6.05
N MET A 547 -22.63 42.72 5.84
CA MET A 547 -22.47 43.90 6.71
C MET A 547 -23.48 44.95 6.29
N GLY A 548 -24.57 45.12 7.07
CA GLY A 548 -25.43 46.30 7.03
C GLY A 548 -24.99 47.25 8.14
N LEU A 549 -25.20 48.56 7.95
CA LEU A 549 -24.75 49.65 8.83
C LEU A 549 -25.16 49.51 10.31
N LEU A 550 -26.13 48.66 10.65
CA LEU A 550 -26.66 48.48 12.01
C LEU A 550 -26.84 47.03 12.47
N ARG A 551 -26.67 46.01 11.61
CA ARG A 551 -26.77 44.60 12.00
C ARG A 551 -26.02 43.69 11.00
N SER A 552 -25.09 42.88 11.46
CA SER A 552 -24.52 41.79 10.67
C SER A 552 -25.49 40.59 10.68
N LYS A 553 -26.04 40.25 9.51
CA LYS A 553 -26.78 38.99 9.34
C LYS A 553 -25.84 37.90 8.88
N LYS A 554 -25.73 36.80 9.63
CA LYS A 554 -25.06 35.56 9.21
C LYS A 554 -26.09 34.65 8.55
N SER A 555 -25.93 34.36 7.31
CA SER A 555 -26.67 33.32 6.58
C SER A 555 -25.83 32.10 6.37
N PHE A 556 -26.37 30.93 6.65
CA PHE A 556 -25.72 29.65 6.43
C PHE A 556 -26.45 28.93 5.29
N THR A 557 -25.73 28.68 4.20
CA THR A 557 -26.23 27.91 3.06
C THR A 557 -25.48 26.61 3.00
N MET A 558 -26.17 25.48 2.82
CA MET A 558 -25.55 24.20 2.55
C MET A 558 -25.16 24.14 1.09
N GLU A 559 -23.89 23.96 0.81
CA GLU A 559 -23.32 23.78 -0.52
C GLU A 559 -22.74 22.36 -0.63
N ILE A 560 -23.12 21.65 -1.67
CA ILE A 560 -22.53 20.35 -2.02
C ILE A 560 -21.44 20.63 -3.04
N ALA A 561 -20.20 20.28 -2.72
CA ALA A 561 -19.06 20.44 -3.60
C ALA A 561 -18.44 19.05 -3.86
N THR A 562 -18.15 18.77 -5.12
CA THR A 562 -17.35 17.60 -5.53
C THR A 562 -15.88 17.98 -5.54
N LYS A 563 -15.04 17.13 -4.96
CA LYS A 563 -13.58 17.32 -4.97
C LYS A 563 -12.86 15.96 -4.96
N PRO A 564 -11.66 15.88 -5.52
CA PRO A 564 -10.86 14.67 -5.42
C PRO A 564 -10.58 14.32 -3.96
N LEU A 565 -10.60 13.00 -3.65
CA LEU A 565 -10.25 12.51 -2.31
C LEU A 565 -8.79 12.78 -1.97
N VAL A 566 -7.91 12.63 -2.96
CA VAL A 566 -6.47 12.94 -2.91
C VAL A 566 -6.14 13.82 -4.12
N MET A 567 -5.52 14.97 -3.90
CA MET A 567 -5.17 15.89 -4.99
C MET A 567 -3.95 15.39 -5.79
N PRO A 568 -3.85 15.71 -7.09
CA PRO A 568 -2.66 15.39 -7.88
C PRO A 568 -1.36 15.92 -7.27
N SER A 569 -1.39 17.13 -6.68
CA SER A 569 -0.26 17.72 -5.97
C SER A 569 0.18 16.96 -4.73
N GLU A 570 -0.77 16.34 -4.00
CA GLU A 570 -0.46 15.48 -2.85
C GLU A 570 0.27 14.21 -3.30
N ILE A 571 -0.13 13.64 -4.44
CA ILE A 571 0.50 12.45 -5.02
C ILE A 571 1.93 12.77 -5.48
N ALA A 572 2.12 13.90 -6.17
CA ALA A 572 3.43 14.36 -6.63
C ALA A 572 4.35 14.74 -5.46
N GLY A 573 3.78 15.20 -4.34
CA GLY A 573 4.50 15.58 -3.12
C GLY A 573 4.77 14.44 -2.14
N LEU A 574 4.38 13.20 -2.44
CA LEU A 574 4.63 12.07 -1.55
C LEU A 574 6.13 11.87 -1.30
N GLU A 575 6.48 11.52 -0.08
CA GLU A 575 7.84 11.07 0.24
C GLU A 575 8.11 9.66 -0.30
N PRO A 576 9.38 9.28 -0.50
CA PRO A 576 9.73 7.90 -0.85
C PRO A 576 9.10 6.89 0.13
N LEU A 577 8.68 5.73 -0.38
CA LEU A 577 8.02 4.67 0.39
C LEU A 577 6.62 5.03 0.91
N HIS A 578 6.10 6.22 0.63
CA HIS A 578 4.72 6.59 0.93
C HIS A 578 3.82 6.40 -0.30
N GLY A 579 2.57 6.03 -0.05
CA GLY A 579 1.61 5.80 -1.12
C GLY A 579 0.19 5.60 -0.63
N TYR A 580 -0.66 5.27 -1.56
CA TYR A 580 -2.06 4.92 -1.31
C TYR A 580 -2.36 3.53 -1.87
N ILE A 581 -3.02 2.71 -1.08
CA ILE A 581 -3.52 1.40 -1.53
C ILE A 581 -5.02 1.53 -1.70
N LYS A 582 -5.49 1.26 -2.93
CA LYS A 582 -6.91 1.29 -3.27
C LYS A 582 -7.42 -0.10 -3.60
N GLN A 583 -8.57 -0.47 -3.03
CA GLN A 583 -9.32 -1.66 -3.38
C GLN A 583 -10.82 -1.32 -3.37
N GLY A 584 -11.48 -1.41 -4.51
CA GLY A 584 -12.84 -0.90 -4.70
C GLY A 584 -12.95 0.59 -4.35
N ASN A 585 -13.90 0.95 -3.49
CA ASN A 585 -14.11 2.32 -3.00
C ASN A 585 -13.36 2.64 -1.69
N LEU A 586 -12.44 1.78 -1.27
CA LEU A 586 -11.68 1.96 -0.05
C LEU A 586 -10.23 2.30 -0.38
N VAL A 587 -9.69 3.32 0.29
CA VAL A 587 -8.34 3.83 0.10
C VAL A 587 -7.63 3.86 1.46
N VAL A 588 -6.42 3.33 1.51
CA VAL A 588 -5.59 3.30 2.73
C VAL A 588 -4.28 4.01 2.45
N PRO A 589 -3.93 5.08 3.19
CA PRO A 589 -2.60 5.65 3.13
C PRO A 589 -1.61 4.63 3.70
N ALA A 590 -0.48 4.47 3.02
CA ALA A 590 0.50 3.43 3.31
C ALA A 590 1.92 3.98 3.36
N GLN A 591 2.67 3.56 4.36
CA GLN A 591 4.10 3.78 4.44
C GLN A 591 4.80 2.42 4.42
N PHE A 592 5.55 2.14 3.35
CA PHE A 592 6.27 0.89 3.20
C PHE A 592 7.61 0.91 3.94
N PRO A 593 8.06 -0.21 4.50
CA PRO A 593 9.42 -0.32 5.02
C PRO A 593 10.41 -0.42 3.85
N TYR A 594 11.58 0.20 3.97
CA TYR A 594 12.68 -0.09 3.07
C TYR A 594 13.21 -1.50 3.35
N LEU A 595 13.19 -2.36 2.35
CA LEU A 595 13.70 -3.72 2.44
C LEU A 595 15.00 -3.84 1.64
N LYS A 596 16.10 -4.07 2.33
CA LYS A 596 17.37 -4.40 1.69
C LYS A 596 17.26 -5.76 1.00
N SER A 597 17.81 -5.86 -0.20
CA SER A 597 18.01 -7.15 -0.87
C SER A 597 18.98 -8.01 -0.04
N LYS A 598 18.64 -9.30 0.07
CA LYS A 598 19.51 -10.32 0.65
C LYS A 598 19.99 -11.20 -0.50
N ALA A 599 20.98 -10.71 -1.24
CA ALA A 599 21.54 -11.45 -2.35
C ALA A 599 22.10 -12.79 -1.85
N LYS A 600 21.62 -13.88 -2.45
CA LYS A 600 22.07 -15.28 -2.23
C LYS A 600 22.86 -15.79 -3.41
N GLN A 601 22.57 -15.26 -4.59
CA GLN A 601 23.14 -15.68 -5.86
C GLN A 601 23.60 -14.45 -6.67
N PRO A 602 24.55 -14.57 -7.57
CA PRO A 602 24.89 -13.50 -8.51
C PRO A 602 23.68 -13.22 -9.40
N GLY A 603 23.38 -11.92 -9.62
CA GLY A 603 22.26 -11.50 -10.47
C GLY A 603 22.47 -11.88 -11.94
N PHE A 604 23.71 -11.84 -12.40
CA PHE A 604 24.12 -12.12 -13.77
C PHE A 604 25.50 -12.82 -13.78
N ILE A 605 25.66 -13.80 -14.66
CA ILE A 605 26.92 -14.46 -14.93
C ILE A 605 27.13 -14.46 -16.44
N GLU A 606 28.05 -13.62 -16.90
CA GLU A 606 28.29 -13.41 -18.33
C GLU A 606 28.66 -14.69 -19.07
N ARG A 607 27.96 -14.93 -20.19
CA ARG A 607 28.26 -16.00 -21.12
C ARG A 607 29.24 -15.49 -22.19
N THR A 608 30.36 -16.14 -22.34
CA THR A 608 31.28 -15.86 -23.44
C THR A 608 30.64 -16.31 -24.77
N ILE A 609 30.26 -15.36 -25.59
CA ILE A 609 29.78 -15.65 -26.94
C ILE A 609 31.01 -15.73 -27.85
N PRO A 610 31.26 -16.86 -28.55
CA PRO A 610 32.32 -16.92 -29.53
C PRO A 610 32.09 -15.82 -30.57
N VAL A 611 33.11 -14.99 -30.79
CA VAL A 611 33.06 -14.01 -31.88
C VAL A 611 33.06 -14.82 -33.19
N THR A 612 31.87 -14.93 -33.78
CA THR A 612 31.74 -15.52 -35.12
C THR A 612 32.60 -14.68 -36.07
N ALA A 613 33.54 -15.29 -36.75
CA ALA A 613 34.36 -14.59 -37.75
C ALA A 613 33.43 -13.81 -38.70
N PRO A 614 33.78 -12.58 -39.09
CA PRO A 614 32.93 -11.76 -39.93
C PRO A 614 32.49 -12.59 -41.13
N ARG A 615 31.16 -12.69 -41.32
CA ARG A 615 30.60 -13.38 -42.48
C ARG A 615 31.31 -12.83 -43.72
N SER A 616 32.07 -13.66 -44.43
CA SER A 616 32.64 -13.28 -45.69
C SER A 616 31.51 -12.82 -46.59
N THR A 617 31.41 -11.53 -46.82
CA THR A 617 30.54 -10.98 -47.86
C THR A 617 30.78 -11.81 -49.11
N PRO A 618 29.77 -12.37 -49.76
CA PRO A 618 29.99 -13.02 -51.05
C PRO A 618 30.66 -11.98 -51.94
N GLN A 619 31.89 -12.28 -52.36
CA GLN A 619 32.55 -11.42 -53.34
C GLN A 619 31.59 -11.32 -54.53
N PRO A 620 31.30 -10.11 -55.04
CA PRO A 620 30.52 -9.96 -56.23
C PRO A 620 31.26 -10.79 -57.30
N VAL A 621 30.56 -11.79 -57.83
CA VAL A 621 31.07 -12.57 -58.95
C VAL A 621 31.34 -11.55 -60.06
N SER A 622 32.64 -11.33 -60.31
CA SER A 622 33.09 -10.50 -61.40
C SER A 622 32.67 -11.20 -62.71
N HIS A 623 31.48 -10.86 -63.21
CA HIS A 623 31.20 -11.12 -64.60
C HIS A 623 32.14 -10.26 -65.42
N ALA A 624 33.22 -10.88 -65.94
CA ALA A 624 34.05 -10.29 -66.95
C ALA A 624 33.17 -9.87 -68.13
N THR A 625 32.87 -8.60 -68.25
CA THR A 625 32.23 -8.00 -69.39
C THR A 625 33.27 -8.09 -70.51
N PRO A 626 32.95 -8.68 -71.68
CA PRO A 626 33.87 -8.61 -72.82
C PRO A 626 34.07 -7.16 -73.25
N ALA A 627 35.30 -6.77 -73.51
CA ALA A 627 35.67 -5.46 -73.95
C ALA A 627 34.91 -5.04 -75.23
N PRO A 628 34.31 -3.83 -75.27
CA PRO A 628 33.70 -3.37 -76.50
C PRO A 628 34.80 -3.02 -77.53
N PRO A 629 34.51 -3.20 -78.83
CA PRO A 629 35.50 -2.84 -79.87
C PRO A 629 35.72 -1.33 -79.92
N ALA A 630 36.95 -0.95 -80.28
CA ALA A 630 37.39 0.43 -80.45
C ALA A 630 36.56 1.15 -81.48
N VAL A 631 35.94 2.24 -81.11
CA VAL A 631 35.25 3.15 -82.04
C VAL A 631 35.98 4.51 -82.05
N ASP A 632 36.29 4.93 -83.31
CA ASP A 632 36.99 6.10 -83.68
C ASP A 632 36.41 7.42 -83.13
N HIS A 633 37.33 8.34 -82.88
CA HIS A 633 37.06 9.71 -82.42
C HIS A 633 36.17 10.49 -83.39
N LEU A 634 35.01 10.87 -82.94
CA LEU A 634 34.25 11.99 -83.51
C LEU A 634 34.10 13.10 -82.47
N GLU A 635 34.68 14.26 -82.81
CA GLU A 635 34.60 15.50 -82.05
C GLU A 635 33.17 15.96 -81.92
N VAL A 636 32.74 16.28 -80.69
CA VAL A 636 31.46 16.91 -80.36
C VAL A 636 31.71 18.37 -79.92
N PRO A 637 31.04 19.36 -80.53
CA PRO A 637 31.29 20.76 -80.26
C PRO A 637 30.80 21.19 -78.87
N LYS A 638 31.58 21.98 -78.17
CA LYS A 638 31.30 22.61 -76.86
C LYS A 638 30.09 23.58 -76.96
N LYS A 639 29.02 23.34 -76.21
CA LYS A 639 27.99 24.32 -75.94
C LYS A 639 28.38 25.22 -74.76
N PRO A 640 27.99 26.49 -74.75
CA PRO A 640 28.46 27.47 -73.78
C PRO A 640 27.75 27.31 -72.44
N VAL A 641 28.59 27.51 -71.41
CA VAL A 641 28.17 27.51 -69.99
C VAL A 641 27.28 28.74 -69.71
N LYS A 642 26.07 28.52 -69.25
CA LYS A 642 25.22 29.58 -68.67
C LYS A 642 25.72 29.92 -67.27
N LYS A 643 25.99 31.19 -67.05
CA LYS A 643 26.36 31.77 -65.76
C LYS A 643 25.32 31.43 -64.70
N GLN A 644 25.78 30.88 -63.58
CA GLN A 644 25.04 30.77 -62.34
C GLN A 644 24.72 32.14 -61.77
N ALA A 645 23.49 32.38 -61.43
CA ALA A 645 23.07 33.61 -60.73
C ALA A 645 23.56 33.56 -59.29
N ASP A 646 24.18 34.63 -58.90
CA ASP A 646 24.72 34.94 -57.59
C ASP A 646 23.57 35.15 -56.60
N PHE A 647 23.39 34.22 -55.64
CA PHE A 647 22.59 34.47 -54.45
C PHE A 647 23.54 34.86 -53.33
N GLY A 648 23.45 36.13 -52.95
CA GLY A 648 24.24 36.75 -51.93
C GLY A 648 24.13 36.09 -50.55
N PRO A 649 25.04 36.41 -49.66
CA PRO A 649 25.32 35.66 -48.45
C PRO A 649 24.36 36.02 -47.30
N PHE A 650 23.62 35.05 -46.80
CA PHE A 650 23.11 35.12 -45.44
C PHE A 650 24.16 34.53 -44.49
N SER A 651 25.05 35.38 -44.04
CA SER A 651 25.94 35.13 -42.92
C SER A 651 25.58 36.09 -41.80
N LYS A 652 25.63 35.58 -40.59
CA LYS A 652 25.61 36.26 -39.27
C LYS A 652 24.25 36.35 -38.59
N GLN A 653 23.90 35.34 -37.84
CA GLN A 653 23.36 35.57 -36.52
C GLN A 653 24.44 35.26 -35.48
N ARG A 654 24.95 36.36 -34.98
CA ARG A 654 25.89 36.47 -33.88
C ARG A 654 25.19 36.12 -32.58
N ALA A 655 25.89 35.44 -31.69
CA ALA A 655 25.58 35.32 -30.28
C ALA A 655 25.19 36.67 -29.67
N VAL A 656 24.06 36.68 -28.98
CA VAL A 656 23.73 37.67 -27.96
C VAL A 656 23.68 36.91 -26.65
N ASN A 657 24.85 36.77 -26.04
CA ASN A 657 25.01 36.73 -24.60
C ASN A 657 25.33 38.17 -24.22
N GLU A 658 24.47 38.73 -23.41
CA GLU A 658 24.75 39.72 -22.35
C GLU A 658 23.46 40.52 -22.05
N GLU A 659 23.25 40.75 -20.75
CA GLU A 659 22.25 41.66 -20.16
C GLU A 659 20.84 41.11 -19.91
N ILE A 660 20.70 40.34 -18.84
CA ILE A 660 19.58 40.46 -17.90
C ILE A 660 20.15 40.34 -16.47
N SER A 661 20.75 41.43 -16.00
CA SER A 661 20.81 41.79 -14.59
C SER A 661 19.83 42.94 -14.45
N ASP A 662 18.76 42.74 -13.78
CA ASP A 662 17.92 43.67 -13.01
C ASP A 662 16.47 43.19 -13.03
N TRP A 663 16.16 42.24 -12.15
CA TRP A 663 14.80 42.03 -11.70
C TRP A 663 14.70 42.48 -10.24
N ASP A 664 14.09 43.65 -10.07
CA ASP A 664 13.73 44.28 -8.81
C ASP A 664 12.50 43.57 -8.24
N GLU A 665 12.69 42.84 -7.12
CA GLU A 665 11.66 42.09 -6.40
C GLU A 665 10.67 42.93 -5.57
N SER A 666 10.65 44.27 -5.72
CA SER A 666 9.92 45.14 -4.78
C SER A 666 8.55 45.63 -5.24
N LYS A 667 7.91 45.02 -6.25
CA LYS A 667 6.65 45.59 -6.84
C LYS A 667 5.43 44.64 -6.85
N TRP A 668 5.34 43.66 -5.93
CA TRP A 668 4.09 42.92 -5.79
C TRP A 668 3.77 42.61 -4.31
N ILE A 669 3.53 43.72 -3.55
CA ILE A 669 2.74 43.65 -2.32
C ILE A 669 1.75 44.82 -2.38
N GLU A 670 0.55 44.53 -2.83
CA GLU A 670 -0.69 45.18 -2.42
C GLU A 670 -1.84 44.17 -2.52
#